data_346af0dc3d91d93e126206bac055051d
#
_entry.id   346af0dc3d91d93e126206bac055051d
#
_cell.length_a   1.000
_cell.length_b   1.000
_cell.length_c   1.000
_cell.angle_alpha   90.00
_cell.angle_beta   90.00
_cell.angle_gamma   90.00
#
_symmetry.space_group_name_H-M   'P 1'
#
loop_
_entity.id
_entity.type
_entity.pdbx_description
1 polymer ?
#
loop_
_entity_poly.entity_id
_entity_poly.type
_entity_poly.pdbx_seq_one_letter_code
_entity_poly.pdbx_strand_id
1 'polypeptide(L)'
;MNFKLTDLNSFEDNIRREWALTNGLGSYAGSSVIGAHNRTHQGYLIASLRSPVMRYLFFSKTNEKVTIGNNVYDFTTAQYKGRQRICGQTYLKEFNYDGTVCYTYEIPGMTIKKHISLVYGLNRCAIGYEIINNTDSATFTVTPLLNYREHSGSSTIDDLKFTIFREDTGFSLIPDANPNIRTYISVSDGILKDRESLYEADMELQTEVDNEVAGLDCHFTPFDIEIAVPANSSKRISLICDVIPASAGIVSRITPDTAFDIIDAQLKRVSKIIANSGLKDDFGQALAVAADQFITQRESTGYSTVLAGLPWFTDWGRDTMIAFTGLTLCTGRFNEAHDILLTFAKYCHNGLIPNMFPDNGQKPLYNTADASLWYFYAVYKYLMYTGNSDDYDFIYKEIYPSLKEIISAYKNGTDFSIYMDEDYLIHAGSGLDQVTWMDVRVGDWVATPRHGKPVEINALWYNALCIMDFLSAKFGENDTDYKVLSEKVRSSFIAKFWNPNAGCLYDVVDETPDDSIRPNQIYAVSLPFTMLDHDMEKSIVNVVKNKLYVGCGLRSLDPEHKDYHPIYIGSLSKRDHAYHQGTAWGFLLGGFITAYVKVNGSDKKAADEALKLLEPVKDHLYHNCIGSICEIFDGDSPHNGRGCYAQAWSVGEVLRCYFEDILPFKTRAK
;
A
#
# COMPACT_ATOMS: atom_id res chain seq x y z
N MET A 1 11.96 1.48 -15.90
CA MET A 1 11.84 2.14 -14.59
C MET A 1 13.06 1.79 -13.75
N ASN A 2 13.77 2.76 -13.19
CA ASN A 2 14.90 2.55 -12.28
C ASN A 2 15.05 3.78 -11.38
N PHE A 3 14.92 3.60 -10.07
CA PHE A 3 15.15 4.65 -9.07
C PHE A 3 16.57 4.55 -8.55
N LYS A 4 17.39 5.50 -8.94
CA LYS A 4 18.81 5.59 -8.56
C LYS A 4 19.04 6.77 -7.63
N LEU A 5 19.61 6.51 -6.46
CA LEU A 5 19.93 7.50 -5.44
C LEU A 5 21.43 7.48 -5.14
N THR A 6 22.02 8.66 -5.03
CA THR A 6 23.46 8.84 -4.77
C THR A 6 23.74 9.79 -3.60
N ASP A 7 22.76 10.57 -3.16
CA ASP A 7 22.87 11.47 -1.99
C ASP A 7 22.46 10.72 -0.73
N LEU A 8 23.35 9.87 -0.21
CA LEU A 8 23.05 8.87 0.83
C LEU A 8 23.86 9.09 2.11
N ASN A 9 24.70 10.13 2.18
CA ASN A 9 25.62 10.34 3.31
C ASN A 9 24.91 10.81 4.59
N SER A 10 23.84 11.59 4.47
CA SER A 10 23.05 12.05 5.63
C SER A 10 22.17 10.92 6.16
N PHE A 11 22.34 10.58 7.43
CA PHE A 11 21.47 9.61 8.10
C PHE A 11 20.05 10.16 8.26
N GLU A 12 19.92 11.39 8.73
CA GLU A 12 18.64 12.03 9.05
C GLU A 12 17.73 12.18 7.82
N ASP A 13 18.31 12.53 6.67
CA ASP A 13 17.56 12.73 5.43
C ASP A 13 17.15 11.38 4.78
N ASN A 14 17.94 10.32 4.98
CA ASN A 14 17.77 9.05 4.28
C ASN A 14 17.14 7.94 5.13
N ILE A 15 17.10 8.08 6.46
CA ILE A 15 16.49 7.04 7.31
C ILE A 15 14.98 6.86 7.04
N ARG A 16 14.29 7.91 6.56
CA ARG A 16 12.87 7.90 6.25
C ARG A 16 12.57 7.66 4.77
N ARG A 17 13.59 7.51 3.94
CA ARG A 17 13.47 7.04 2.56
C ARG A 17 13.54 5.54 2.58
N GLU A 18 12.39 4.90 2.35
CA GLU A 18 12.19 3.46 2.53
C GLU A 18 11.96 2.77 1.19
N TRP A 19 12.03 1.48 1.18
CA TRP A 19 11.65 0.64 0.05
C TRP A 19 10.86 -0.57 0.53
N ALA A 20 10.04 -1.13 -0.36
CA ALA A 20 9.30 -2.36 -0.11
C ALA A 20 9.37 -3.31 -1.31
N LEU A 21 9.47 -4.61 -1.02
CA LEU A 21 9.29 -5.71 -1.96
C LEU A 21 8.19 -6.62 -1.43
N THR A 22 7.39 -7.23 -2.31
CA THR A 22 6.34 -8.17 -1.93
C THR A 22 6.46 -9.47 -2.71
N ASN A 23 5.83 -10.54 -2.21
CA ASN A 23 5.92 -11.87 -2.84
C ASN A 23 4.58 -12.45 -3.32
N GLY A 24 3.49 -11.68 -3.28
CA GLY A 24 2.16 -12.15 -3.67
C GLY A 24 1.46 -13.06 -2.66
N LEU A 25 2.04 -13.25 -1.47
CA LEU A 25 1.44 -13.99 -0.34
C LEU A 25 1.11 -13.10 0.87
N GLY A 26 1.25 -11.77 0.74
CA GLY A 26 1.17 -10.85 1.87
C GLY A 26 2.47 -10.72 2.67
N SER A 27 3.50 -11.50 2.35
CA SER A 27 4.83 -11.30 2.89
C SER A 27 5.53 -10.16 2.17
N TYR A 28 6.42 -9.49 2.88
CA TYR A 28 7.15 -8.36 2.32
C TYR A 28 8.57 -8.24 2.91
N ALA A 29 9.40 -7.47 2.23
CA ALA A 29 10.66 -6.97 2.73
C ALA A 29 10.66 -5.45 2.67
N GLY A 30 11.36 -4.81 3.61
CA GLY A 30 11.51 -3.37 3.64
C GLY A 30 12.62 -2.91 4.56
N SER A 31 13.25 -1.79 4.21
CA SER A 31 14.27 -1.10 5.01
C SER A 31 14.41 0.35 4.49
N SER A 32 15.31 1.13 5.07
CA SER A 32 15.67 2.42 4.49
C SER A 32 16.67 2.27 3.33
N VAL A 33 16.78 3.30 2.50
CA VAL A 33 17.74 3.37 1.39
C VAL A 33 19.21 3.36 1.84
N ILE A 34 19.46 3.55 3.14
CA ILE A 34 20.80 3.45 3.76
C ILE A 34 20.99 2.16 4.56
N GLY A 35 20.04 1.21 4.48
CA GLY A 35 20.13 -0.09 5.15
C GLY A 35 19.95 -0.08 6.67
N ALA A 36 19.50 1.04 7.24
CA ALA A 36 19.09 1.14 8.65
C ALA A 36 17.59 0.91 8.78
N HIS A 37 17.15 0.23 9.84
CA HIS A 37 15.73 0.13 10.17
C HIS A 37 15.27 1.34 10.98
N ASN A 38 14.05 1.82 10.74
CA ASN A 38 13.46 2.98 11.43
C ASN A 38 12.07 2.70 12.01
N ARG A 39 11.51 1.50 11.74
CA ARG A 39 10.20 1.06 12.28
C ARG A 39 10.18 -0.45 12.53
N THR A 40 9.29 -0.90 13.40
CA THR A 40 9.08 -2.32 13.74
C THR A 40 8.74 -3.16 12.52
N HIS A 41 8.05 -2.59 11.55
CA HIS A 41 7.57 -3.23 10.33
C HIS A 41 8.63 -3.37 9.23
N GLN A 42 9.92 -3.31 9.54
CA GLN A 42 11.00 -3.50 8.59
C GLN A 42 11.73 -4.81 8.82
N GLY A 43 12.14 -5.43 7.73
CA GLY A 43 12.89 -6.67 7.69
C GLY A 43 13.10 -7.14 6.26
N TYR A 44 14.08 -8.03 6.04
CA TYR A 44 14.34 -8.63 4.74
C TYR A 44 13.41 -9.81 4.45
N LEU A 45 12.78 -10.38 5.50
CA LEU A 45 11.67 -11.31 5.34
C LEU A 45 10.69 -11.18 6.52
N ILE A 46 9.59 -10.50 6.27
CA ILE A 46 8.40 -10.55 7.09
C ILE A 46 7.44 -11.51 6.37
N ALA A 47 7.35 -12.74 6.90
CA ALA A 47 6.62 -13.82 6.26
C ALA A 47 5.16 -13.86 6.72
N SER A 48 4.25 -13.98 5.78
CA SER A 48 2.86 -14.33 6.03
C SER A 48 2.76 -15.84 6.27
N LEU A 49 2.32 -16.24 7.45
CA LEU A 49 2.14 -17.64 7.81
C LEU A 49 0.78 -18.19 7.37
N ARG A 50 -0.14 -17.30 7.02
CA ARG A 50 -1.45 -17.61 6.47
C ARG A 50 -1.84 -16.49 5.50
N SER A 51 -1.63 -16.71 4.23
CA SER A 51 -1.77 -15.66 3.21
C SER A 51 -3.15 -14.98 3.22
N PRO A 52 -3.22 -13.61 3.27
CA PRO A 52 -2.14 -12.63 3.32
C PRO A 52 -1.81 -12.12 4.73
N VAL A 53 -2.27 -12.81 5.76
CA VAL A 53 -2.29 -12.39 7.17
C VAL A 53 -1.30 -13.16 8.04
N MET A 54 -1.28 -12.94 9.37
CA MET A 54 -0.32 -13.55 10.31
C MET A 54 1.14 -13.28 9.89
N ARG A 55 1.47 -12.01 9.76
CA ARG A 55 2.79 -11.53 9.31
C ARG A 55 3.77 -11.46 10.47
N TYR A 56 4.86 -12.22 10.36
CA TYR A 56 5.91 -12.33 11.38
C TYR A 56 7.26 -11.97 10.80
N LEU A 57 8.08 -11.23 11.58
CA LEU A 57 9.48 -10.97 11.24
C LEU A 57 10.32 -12.22 11.54
N PHE A 58 11.02 -12.73 10.53
CA PHE A 58 11.97 -13.84 10.65
C PHE A 58 13.40 -13.39 10.38
N PHE A 59 13.60 -12.58 9.35
CA PHE A 59 14.89 -12.09 8.93
C PHE A 59 14.90 -10.57 8.90
N SER A 60 15.52 -9.96 9.89
CA SER A 60 15.55 -8.52 10.02
C SER A 60 16.46 -7.90 8.96
N LYS A 61 17.74 -8.12 9.05
CA LYS A 61 18.75 -7.60 8.11
C LYS A 61 20.04 -8.40 8.21
N THR A 62 21.04 -8.03 7.41
CA THR A 62 22.43 -8.44 7.60
C THR A 62 23.28 -7.23 7.96
N ASN A 63 24.23 -7.42 8.87
CA ASN A 63 25.32 -6.49 9.10
C ASN A 63 26.56 -7.02 8.38
N GLU A 64 27.26 -6.17 7.65
CA GLU A 64 28.41 -6.56 6.84
C GLU A 64 29.66 -5.76 7.22
N LYS A 65 30.81 -6.44 7.22
CA LYS A 65 32.12 -5.79 7.36
C LYS A 65 33.16 -6.46 6.47
N VAL A 66 34.18 -5.70 6.08
CA VAL A 66 35.37 -6.17 5.39
C VAL A 66 36.58 -5.91 6.23
N THR A 67 37.46 -6.94 6.38
CA THR A 67 38.76 -6.81 7.03
C THR A 67 39.86 -7.00 6.00
N ILE A 68 40.76 -6.01 5.83
CA ILE A 68 41.92 -6.03 4.95
C ILE A 68 43.15 -5.74 5.81
N GLY A 69 43.97 -6.74 6.08
CA GLY A 69 45.08 -6.63 7.05
C GLY A 69 44.55 -6.23 8.44
N ASN A 70 44.93 -5.06 8.92
CA ASN A 70 44.47 -4.51 10.22
C ASN A 70 43.30 -3.53 10.09
N ASN A 71 42.84 -3.23 8.88
CA ASN A 71 41.78 -2.27 8.65
C ASN A 71 40.42 -2.98 8.60
N VAL A 72 39.45 -2.46 9.36
CA VAL A 72 38.06 -2.95 9.34
C VAL A 72 37.15 -1.85 8.78
N TYR A 73 36.36 -2.19 7.78
CA TYR A 73 35.35 -1.35 7.15
C TYR A 73 34.00 -1.97 7.49
N ASP A 74 33.20 -1.24 8.30
CA ASP A 74 31.88 -1.69 8.74
C ASP A 74 30.80 -0.98 7.92
N PHE A 75 30.01 -1.73 7.16
CA PHE A 75 28.93 -1.23 6.31
C PHE A 75 27.59 -1.17 7.06
N THR A 76 27.56 -1.57 8.32
CA THR A 76 26.36 -1.49 9.14
C THR A 76 25.92 -0.05 9.31
N THR A 77 24.66 0.24 9.00
CA THR A 77 24.01 1.50 9.39
C THR A 77 22.94 1.19 10.43
N ALA A 78 23.09 1.69 11.66
CA ALA A 78 22.17 1.43 12.75
C ALA A 78 22.29 2.47 13.86
N GLN A 79 21.18 2.74 14.54
CA GLN A 79 21.10 3.50 15.78
C GLN A 79 20.80 2.54 16.93
N TYR A 80 21.51 2.68 18.05
CA TYR A 80 21.26 1.93 19.27
C TYR A 80 21.14 2.90 20.46
N LYS A 81 20.22 2.63 21.36
CA LYS A 81 20.00 3.46 22.55
C LYS A 81 21.27 3.52 23.41
N GLY A 82 21.70 4.74 23.73
CA GLY A 82 22.87 4.95 24.58
C GLY A 82 24.22 4.58 23.97
N ARG A 83 24.28 4.26 22.70
CA ARG A 83 25.54 3.96 21.96
C ARG A 83 25.77 4.98 20.86
N GLN A 84 27.03 5.10 20.42
CA GLN A 84 27.35 5.86 19.22
C GLN A 84 26.71 5.19 17.99
N ARG A 85 26.12 6.00 17.11
CA ARG A 85 25.55 5.52 15.84
C ARG A 85 26.63 4.84 14.99
N ILE A 86 26.29 3.74 14.36
CA ILE A 86 27.13 3.08 13.35
C ILE A 86 26.72 3.67 11.99
N CYS A 87 27.70 4.20 11.25
CA CYS A 87 27.48 5.02 10.06
C CYS A 87 28.03 4.35 8.79
N GLY A 88 27.65 3.12 8.51
CA GLY A 88 28.08 2.37 7.31
C GLY A 88 27.64 3.02 6.00
N GLN A 89 26.60 3.88 6.03
CA GLN A 89 26.19 4.67 4.86
C GLN A 89 27.28 5.59 4.31
N THR A 90 28.31 5.90 5.10
CA THR A 90 29.45 6.69 4.61
C THR A 90 30.24 5.98 3.49
N TYR A 91 30.14 4.66 3.42
CA TYR A 91 30.70 3.84 2.33
C TYR A 91 29.70 3.58 1.22
N LEU A 92 28.42 3.94 1.40
CA LEU A 92 27.36 3.71 0.43
C LEU A 92 27.42 4.74 -0.70
N LYS A 93 27.72 4.28 -1.90
CA LYS A 93 27.85 5.10 -3.10
C LYS A 93 26.57 5.29 -3.86
N GLU A 94 25.76 4.23 -3.89
CA GLU A 94 24.56 4.18 -4.71
C GLU A 94 23.53 3.22 -4.12
N PHE A 95 22.26 3.60 -4.20
CA PHE A 95 21.10 2.74 -3.98
C PHE A 95 20.28 2.69 -5.26
N ASN A 96 19.87 1.49 -5.64
CA ASN A 96 19.04 1.22 -6.82
C ASN A 96 17.79 0.44 -6.44
N TYR A 97 16.64 0.84 -7.00
CA TYR A 97 15.38 0.12 -6.93
C TYR A 97 14.75 0.02 -8.32
N ASP A 98 14.53 -1.20 -8.80
CA ASP A 98 13.94 -1.53 -10.10
C ASP A 98 12.90 -2.67 -10.03
N GLY A 99 12.38 -2.92 -8.82
CA GLY A 99 11.59 -4.10 -8.46
C GLY A 99 12.42 -5.18 -7.77
N THR A 100 13.72 -4.92 -7.64
CA THR A 100 14.69 -5.50 -6.73
C THR A 100 15.45 -4.37 -6.04
N VAL A 101 16.27 -4.67 -5.05
CA VAL A 101 17.07 -3.65 -4.33
C VAL A 101 18.54 -3.93 -4.53
N CYS A 102 19.35 -2.89 -4.77
CA CYS A 102 20.81 -2.98 -4.82
C CYS A 102 21.47 -1.82 -4.06
N TYR A 103 22.30 -2.15 -3.08
CA TYR A 103 23.22 -1.23 -2.41
C TYR A 103 24.62 -1.42 -2.98
N THR A 104 25.29 -0.33 -3.39
CA THR A 104 26.68 -0.34 -3.84
C THR A 104 27.57 0.39 -2.84
N TYR A 105 28.46 -0.34 -2.18
CA TYR A 105 29.45 0.19 -1.24
C TYR A 105 30.81 0.28 -1.91
N GLU A 106 31.57 1.32 -1.60
CA GLU A 106 32.95 1.53 -2.08
C GLU A 106 33.88 1.84 -0.91
N ILE A 107 34.99 1.11 -0.86
CA ILE A 107 36.15 1.38 0.00
C ILE A 107 37.41 1.40 -0.87
N PRO A 108 38.57 1.88 -0.37
CA PRO A 108 39.81 1.88 -1.17
C PRO A 108 40.14 0.51 -1.76
N GLY A 109 40.09 0.40 -3.09
CA GLY A 109 40.42 -0.80 -3.84
C GLY A 109 39.35 -1.90 -3.87
N MET A 110 38.14 -1.68 -3.28
CA MET A 110 37.09 -2.70 -3.30
C MET A 110 35.71 -2.09 -3.51
N THR A 111 34.91 -2.75 -4.35
CA THR A 111 33.49 -2.46 -4.55
C THR A 111 32.65 -3.66 -4.15
N ILE A 112 31.57 -3.45 -3.39
CA ILE A 112 30.63 -4.48 -2.97
C ILE A 112 29.22 -4.08 -3.36
N LYS A 113 28.54 -4.94 -4.12
CA LYS A 113 27.11 -4.79 -4.41
C LYS A 113 26.33 -5.82 -3.63
N LYS A 114 25.32 -5.36 -2.90
CA LYS A 114 24.36 -6.17 -2.15
C LYS A 114 23.01 -6.09 -2.82
N HIS A 115 22.59 -7.17 -3.44
CA HIS A 115 21.30 -7.31 -4.09
C HIS A 115 20.30 -8.03 -3.18
N ILE A 116 19.05 -7.56 -3.13
CA ILE A 116 17.98 -8.16 -2.31
C ILE A 116 16.74 -8.37 -3.18
N SER A 117 16.14 -9.56 -3.08
CA SER A 117 14.88 -9.90 -3.75
C SER A 117 14.08 -10.90 -2.93
N LEU A 118 12.76 -10.88 -3.08
CA LEU A 118 11.87 -11.94 -2.62
C LEU A 118 11.51 -12.87 -3.77
N VAL A 119 11.23 -14.13 -3.46
CA VAL A 119 10.72 -15.10 -4.44
C VAL A 119 9.19 -15.01 -4.46
N TYR A 120 8.62 -14.70 -5.61
CA TYR A 120 7.17 -14.61 -5.76
C TYR A 120 6.50 -15.97 -5.49
N GLY A 121 5.48 -15.97 -4.64
CA GLY A 121 4.77 -17.19 -4.21
C GLY A 121 5.45 -18.03 -3.13
N LEU A 122 6.58 -17.57 -2.56
CA LEU A 122 7.31 -18.29 -1.50
C LEU A 122 7.75 -17.33 -0.38
N ASN A 123 7.80 -17.83 0.85
CA ASN A 123 8.41 -17.13 1.99
C ASN A 123 9.94 -17.29 1.95
N ARG A 124 10.54 -16.70 0.92
CA ARG A 124 11.98 -16.78 0.64
C ARG A 124 12.56 -15.43 0.27
N CYS A 125 13.63 -15.03 0.98
CA CYS A 125 14.45 -13.88 0.65
C CYS A 125 15.81 -14.34 0.11
N ALA A 126 16.26 -13.68 -0.95
CA ALA A 126 17.56 -13.90 -1.58
C ALA A 126 18.43 -12.64 -1.46
N ILE A 127 19.67 -12.81 -1.00
CA ILE A 127 20.69 -11.77 -0.99
C ILE A 127 21.87 -12.24 -1.84
N GLY A 128 22.21 -11.48 -2.87
CA GLY A 128 23.39 -11.70 -3.71
C GLY A 128 24.46 -10.65 -3.41
N TYR A 129 25.68 -11.08 -3.12
CA TYR A 129 26.83 -10.18 -3.02
C TYR A 129 27.73 -10.35 -4.23
N GLU A 130 28.06 -9.24 -4.89
CA GLU A 130 29.13 -9.14 -5.89
C GLU A 130 30.28 -8.33 -5.30
N ILE A 131 31.43 -8.93 -5.14
CA ILE A 131 32.63 -8.30 -4.59
C ILE A 131 33.68 -8.21 -5.68
N ILE A 132 34.19 -6.99 -5.95
CA ILE A 132 35.33 -6.74 -6.82
C ILE A 132 36.47 -6.24 -5.92
N ASN A 133 37.48 -7.05 -5.74
CA ASN A 133 38.63 -6.75 -4.91
C ASN A 133 39.87 -6.49 -5.78
N ASN A 134 40.32 -5.26 -5.81
CA ASN A 134 41.54 -4.80 -6.51
C ASN A 134 42.68 -4.47 -5.50
N THR A 135 42.65 -5.11 -4.32
CA THR A 135 43.62 -4.92 -3.24
C THR A 135 44.05 -6.25 -2.67
N ASP A 136 44.63 -6.27 -1.46
CA ASP A 136 45.08 -7.49 -0.77
C ASP A 136 43.92 -8.43 -0.45
N SER A 137 44.26 -9.64 0.00
CA SER A 137 43.29 -10.61 0.47
C SER A 137 42.50 -10.05 1.63
N ALA A 138 41.19 -10.28 1.61
CA ALA A 138 40.24 -9.74 2.59
C ALA A 138 39.39 -10.87 3.19
N THR A 139 38.82 -10.60 4.36
CA THR A 139 37.71 -11.36 4.91
C THR A 139 36.44 -10.52 4.85
N PHE A 140 35.42 -11.00 4.15
CA PHE A 140 34.08 -10.43 4.15
C PHE A 140 33.26 -11.19 5.19
N THR A 141 32.72 -10.49 6.17
CA THR A 141 31.90 -11.06 7.24
C THR A 141 30.47 -10.59 7.11
N VAL A 142 29.52 -11.52 7.17
CA VAL A 142 28.07 -11.26 7.16
C VAL A 142 27.48 -11.79 8.45
N THR A 143 26.77 -10.93 9.20
CA THR A 143 26.04 -11.29 10.43
C THR A 143 24.55 -11.21 10.16
N PRO A 144 23.83 -12.34 10.03
CA PRO A 144 22.36 -12.33 9.93
C PRO A 144 21.72 -11.94 11.26
N LEU A 145 20.78 -10.99 11.23
CA LEU A 145 19.93 -10.60 12.36
C LEU A 145 18.56 -11.28 12.20
N LEU A 146 18.20 -12.12 13.14
CA LEU A 146 17.02 -12.97 13.07
C LEU A 146 16.03 -12.64 14.19
N ASN A 147 14.77 -12.96 13.98
CA ASN A 147 13.70 -12.70 14.93
C ASN A 147 12.60 -13.77 14.82
N TYR A 148 11.67 -13.77 15.75
CA TYR A 148 10.35 -14.38 15.62
C TYR A 148 9.36 -13.57 16.43
N ARG A 149 8.75 -12.59 15.81
CA ARG A 149 7.73 -11.74 16.42
C ARG A 149 6.69 -11.32 15.40
N GLU A 150 5.53 -10.98 15.85
CA GLU A 150 4.51 -10.30 15.04
C GLU A 150 5.12 -8.99 14.50
N HIS A 151 4.81 -8.64 13.24
CA HIS A 151 5.54 -7.59 12.51
C HIS A 151 5.37 -6.18 13.09
N SER A 152 4.27 -5.92 13.82
CA SER A 152 4.00 -4.63 14.47
C SER A 152 4.59 -4.53 15.88
N GLY A 153 5.06 -5.63 16.46
CA GLY A 153 5.64 -5.69 17.80
C GLY A 153 7.14 -5.38 17.83
N SER A 154 7.73 -5.47 19.01
CA SER A 154 9.17 -5.47 19.26
C SER A 154 9.55 -6.65 20.14
N SER A 155 10.82 -7.06 20.10
CA SER A 155 11.35 -8.16 20.91
C SER A 155 12.32 -7.68 21.98
N THR A 156 12.34 -8.40 23.09
CA THR A 156 13.40 -8.38 24.10
C THR A 156 14.26 -9.66 23.96
N ILE A 157 15.37 -9.72 24.70
CA ILE A 157 16.22 -10.92 24.75
C ILE A 157 15.43 -12.16 25.22
N ASP A 158 14.49 -11.96 26.14
CA ASP A 158 13.71 -13.05 26.73
C ASP A 158 12.69 -13.66 25.73
N ASP A 159 12.28 -12.90 24.71
CA ASP A 159 11.35 -13.35 23.66
C ASP A 159 12.05 -14.20 22.60
N LEU A 160 13.39 -14.06 22.45
CA LEU A 160 14.18 -14.62 21.37
C LEU A 160 14.85 -15.95 21.75
N LYS A 161 14.05 -16.99 21.88
CA LYS A 161 14.49 -18.36 22.22
C LYS A 161 14.34 -19.28 21.02
N PHE A 162 15.43 -19.94 20.62
CA PHE A 162 15.49 -20.78 19.43
C PHE A 162 16.26 -22.06 19.67
N THR A 163 15.79 -23.15 19.09
CA THR A 163 16.59 -24.35 18.87
C THR A 163 17.38 -24.18 17.57
N ILE A 164 18.71 -24.32 17.65
CA ILE A 164 19.64 -24.07 16.55
C ILE A 164 20.17 -25.39 15.98
N PHE A 165 20.25 -25.49 14.65
CA PHE A 165 20.86 -26.59 13.93
C PHE A 165 21.91 -26.04 12.97
N ARG A 166 23.12 -26.62 13.01
CA ARG A 166 24.13 -26.38 11.98
C ARG A 166 23.83 -27.28 10.79
N GLU A 167 23.85 -26.70 9.61
CA GLU A 167 23.61 -27.38 8.34
C GLU A 167 24.92 -27.42 7.52
N ASP A 168 24.97 -28.22 6.47
CA ASP A 168 26.17 -28.34 5.61
C ASP A 168 26.56 -26.99 4.96
N THR A 169 25.59 -26.14 4.67
CA THR A 169 25.79 -24.86 3.97
C THR A 169 25.12 -23.69 4.71
N GLY A 170 25.18 -23.67 6.04
CA GLY A 170 24.55 -22.63 6.85
C GLY A 170 24.00 -23.14 8.17
N PHE A 171 22.83 -22.66 8.56
CA PHE A 171 22.18 -23.07 9.80
C PHE A 171 20.67 -22.91 9.70
N SER A 172 19.94 -23.50 10.64
CA SER A 172 18.50 -23.28 10.74
C SER A 172 18.06 -23.10 12.19
N LEU A 173 16.90 -22.47 12.36
CA LEU A 173 16.33 -22.11 13.64
C LEU A 173 14.87 -22.57 13.70
N ILE A 174 14.47 -23.07 14.87
CA ILE A 174 13.07 -23.30 15.23
C ILE A 174 12.78 -22.41 16.44
N PRO A 175 11.86 -21.44 16.36
CA PRO A 175 11.48 -20.64 17.52
C PRO A 175 10.71 -21.48 18.55
N ASP A 176 11.08 -21.38 19.80
CA ASP A 176 10.41 -22.13 20.90
C ASP A 176 8.92 -21.78 20.99
N ALA A 177 8.57 -20.52 20.66
CA ALA A 177 7.19 -20.04 20.64
C ALA A 177 6.33 -20.66 19.52
N ASN A 178 6.95 -21.23 18.47
CA ASN A 178 6.24 -21.89 17.38
C ASN A 178 7.10 -23.02 16.76
N PRO A 179 7.04 -24.23 17.31
CA PRO A 179 7.85 -25.36 16.87
C PRO A 179 7.47 -25.92 15.48
N ASN A 180 6.38 -25.43 14.88
CA ASN A 180 5.91 -25.87 13.58
C ASN A 180 6.57 -25.14 12.40
N ILE A 181 7.36 -24.10 12.67
CA ILE A 181 8.01 -23.26 11.66
C ILE A 181 9.53 -23.36 11.81
N ARG A 182 10.22 -23.42 10.69
CA ARG A 182 11.69 -23.46 10.66
C ARG A 182 12.20 -22.40 9.68
N THR A 183 13.19 -21.64 10.15
CA THR A 183 13.93 -20.67 9.33
C THR A 183 15.27 -21.26 8.94
N TYR A 184 15.58 -21.31 7.65
CA TYR A 184 16.88 -21.72 7.14
C TYR A 184 17.66 -20.50 6.65
N ILE A 185 18.91 -20.39 7.02
CA ILE A 185 19.90 -19.48 6.43
C ILE A 185 20.92 -20.35 5.71
N SER A 186 20.86 -20.33 4.38
CA SER A 186 21.79 -21.05 3.52
C SER A 186 22.78 -20.07 2.88
N VAL A 187 24.05 -20.41 2.82
CA VAL A 187 25.09 -19.60 2.18
C VAL A 187 25.88 -20.44 1.20
N SER A 188 26.24 -19.87 0.06
CA SER A 188 26.97 -20.60 -1.00
C SER A 188 28.46 -20.81 -0.69
N ASP A 189 29.03 -20.01 0.22
CA ASP A 189 30.42 -20.05 0.63
C ASP A 189 30.57 -19.37 2.00
N GLY A 190 31.57 -19.79 2.76
CA GLY A 190 31.93 -19.21 4.05
C GLY A 190 31.95 -20.21 5.19
N ILE A 191 32.46 -19.79 6.33
CA ILE A 191 32.60 -20.57 7.57
C ILE A 191 31.75 -19.90 8.65
N LEU A 192 30.92 -20.69 9.34
CA LEU A 192 30.16 -20.22 10.51
C LEU A 192 31.08 -20.08 11.72
N LYS A 193 31.14 -18.90 12.28
CA LYS A 193 31.81 -18.58 13.54
C LYS A 193 30.81 -18.28 14.61
N ASP A 194 30.93 -18.94 15.74
CA ASP A 194 30.10 -18.63 16.92
C ASP A 194 30.39 -17.21 17.41
N ARG A 195 29.32 -16.47 17.77
CA ARG A 195 29.47 -15.15 18.34
C ARG A 195 29.50 -15.19 19.86
N GLU A 196 30.28 -14.29 20.46
CA GLU A 196 30.31 -14.12 21.92
C GLU A 196 28.97 -13.54 22.43
N SER A 197 28.44 -12.56 21.71
CA SER A 197 27.10 -12.00 21.95
C SER A 197 26.12 -12.59 20.95
N LEU A 198 25.09 -13.28 21.46
CA LEU A 198 24.02 -13.87 20.65
C LEU A 198 22.92 -12.86 20.29
N TYR A 199 23.01 -11.64 20.76
CA TYR A 199 21.94 -10.65 20.60
C TYR A 199 22.49 -9.27 20.21
N GLU A 200 21.80 -8.63 19.29
CA GLU A 200 21.89 -7.21 19.02
C GLU A 200 20.67 -6.53 19.65
N ALA A 201 20.85 -6.02 20.87
CA ALA A 201 19.79 -5.42 21.67
C ALA A 201 19.74 -3.88 21.53
N ASP A 202 18.61 -3.30 21.87
CA ASP A 202 18.37 -1.87 21.94
C ASP A 202 18.54 -1.12 20.61
N MET A 203 18.25 -1.79 19.47
CA MET A 203 18.16 -1.09 18.18
C MET A 203 17.02 -0.07 18.25
N GLU A 204 17.36 1.21 18.02
CA GLU A 204 16.39 2.31 18.08
C GLU A 204 15.74 2.55 16.74
N LEU A 205 14.40 2.60 16.74
CA LEU A 205 13.56 2.75 15.57
C LEU A 205 12.95 4.15 15.57
N GLN A 206 13.50 5.05 14.75
CA GLN A 206 13.21 6.49 14.81
C GLN A 206 11.73 6.82 14.56
N THR A 207 11.07 6.14 13.64
CA THR A 207 9.64 6.38 13.35
C THR A 207 8.75 6.02 14.54
N GLU A 208 9.10 4.98 15.30
CA GLU A 208 8.37 4.61 16.50
C GLU A 208 8.60 5.63 17.63
N VAL A 209 9.82 6.13 17.77
CA VAL A 209 10.15 7.22 18.70
C VAL A 209 9.35 8.48 18.37
N ASP A 210 9.30 8.87 17.09
CA ASP A 210 8.54 10.04 16.63
C ASP A 210 7.03 9.91 16.90
N ASN A 211 6.52 8.68 16.85
CA ASN A 211 5.11 8.33 17.12
C ASN A 211 4.82 8.12 18.61
N GLU A 212 5.79 8.37 19.50
CA GLU A 212 5.65 8.20 20.95
C GLU A 212 5.25 6.75 21.36
N VAL A 213 5.73 5.73 20.61
CA VAL A 213 5.55 4.30 20.93
C VAL A 213 6.89 3.66 21.26
N ALA A 214 6.87 2.39 21.75
CA ALA A 214 8.09 1.67 22.07
C ALA A 214 8.96 1.48 20.82
N GLY A 215 10.08 2.18 20.77
CA GLY A 215 10.98 2.26 19.62
C GLY A 215 12.28 1.46 19.77
N LEU A 216 12.31 0.41 20.60
CA LEU A 216 13.49 -0.45 20.76
C LEU A 216 13.16 -1.88 20.31
N ASP A 217 14.09 -2.49 19.59
CA ASP A 217 13.98 -3.89 19.15
C ASP A 217 15.27 -4.66 19.44
N CYS A 218 15.16 -5.98 19.55
CA CYS A 218 16.25 -6.89 19.78
C CYS A 218 16.26 -7.99 18.69
N HIS A 219 17.45 -8.42 18.29
CA HIS A 219 17.61 -9.45 17.27
C HIS A 219 18.57 -10.55 17.73
N PHE A 220 18.29 -11.77 17.30
CA PHE A 220 19.13 -12.94 17.55
C PHE A 220 20.20 -13.09 16.46
N THR A 221 21.46 -13.26 16.86
CA THR A 221 22.62 -13.25 15.96
C THR A 221 23.58 -14.38 16.33
N PRO A 222 23.24 -15.66 16.04
CA PRO A 222 24.02 -16.80 16.53
C PRO A 222 25.39 -16.95 15.88
N PHE A 223 25.56 -16.50 14.64
CA PHE A 223 26.78 -16.73 13.87
C PHE A 223 27.20 -15.50 13.06
N ASP A 224 28.52 -15.34 12.92
CA ASP A 224 29.13 -14.61 11.82
C ASP A 224 29.45 -15.61 10.69
N ILE A 225 29.22 -15.21 9.45
CA ILE A 225 29.60 -15.96 8.25
C ILE A 225 30.87 -15.30 7.68
N GLU A 226 32.04 -15.93 7.86
CA GLU A 226 33.31 -15.42 7.36
C GLU A 226 33.62 -15.99 5.99
N ILE A 227 33.86 -15.13 5.01
CA ILE A 227 34.08 -15.45 3.61
C ILE A 227 35.44 -14.89 3.18
N ALA A 228 36.33 -15.77 2.73
CA ALA A 228 37.62 -15.36 2.18
C ALA A 228 37.44 -14.74 0.78
N VAL A 229 38.04 -13.57 0.58
CA VAL A 229 38.06 -12.85 -0.70
C VAL A 229 39.53 -12.71 -1.13
N PRO A 230 39.99 -13.46 -2.15
CA PRO A 230 41.38 -13.38 -2.58
C PRO A 230 41.77 -11.98 -3.11
N ALA A 231 43.06 -11.68 -3.06
CA ALA A 231 43.59 -10.44 -3.67
C ALA A 231 43.32 -10.41 -5.19
N ASN A 232 43.04 -9.24 -5.71
CA ASN A 232 42.83 -9.01 -7.15
C ASN A 232 41.83 -9.96 -7.81
N SER A 233 40.68 -10.17 -7.18
CA SER A 233 39.66 -11.14 -7.59
C SER A 233 38.25 -10.56 -7.60
N SER A 234 37.34 -11.24 -8.29
CA SER A 234 35.90 -11.02 -8.19
C SER A 234 35.21 -12.24 -7.59
N LYS A 235 34.22 -12.02 -6.74
CA LYS A 235 33.52 -13.12 -6.08
C LYS A 235 32.03 -12.85 -6.01
N ARG A 236 31.23 -13.88 -6.31
CA ARG A 236 29.77 -13.90 -6.07
C ARG A 236 29.47 -14.79 -4.89
N ILE A 237 28.49 -14.38 -4.09
CA ILE A 237 28.02 -15.10 -2.91
C ILE A 237 26.49 -14.99 -2.88
N SER A 238 25.84 -16.11 -2.64
CA SER A 238 24.39 -16.17 -2.40
C SER A 238 24.12 -16.50 -0.93
N LEU A 239 23.21 -15.74 -0.32
CA LEU A 239 22.60 -16.03 0.98
C LEU A 239 21.09 -16.10 0.78
N ILE A 240 20.48 -17.20 1.22
CA ILE A 240 19.04 -17.45 1.10
C ILE A 240 18.46 -17.64 2.50
N CYS A 241 17.37 -16.91 2.78
CA CYS A 241 16.53 -17.16 3.95
C CYS A 241 15.21 -17.78 3.52
N ASP A 242 14.91 -18.96 4.02
CA ASP A 242 13.65 -19.68 3.82
C ASP A 242 12.87 -19.79 5.12
N VAL A 243 11.58 -19.54 5.07
CA VAL A 243 10.64 -19.84 6.16
C VAL A 243 9.65 -20.89 5.67
N ILE A 244 9.74 -22.08 6.25
CA ILE A 244 8.95 -23.24 5.83
C ILE A 244 8.40 -24.01 7.04
N PRO A 245 7.40 -24.90 6.87
CA PRO A 245 6.98 -25.81 7.93
C PRO A 245 8.16 -26.65 8.45
N ALA A 246 8.24 -26.82 9.76
CA ALA A 246 9.34 -27.57 10.38
C ALA A 246 9.38 -29.07 9.95
N SER A 247 8.23 -29.59 9.46
CA SER A 247 8.09 -30.92 8.88
C SER A 247 8.60 -31.04 7.44
N ALA A 248 8.86 -29.89 6.76
CA ALA A 248 9.37 -29.92 5.40
C ALA A 248 10.84 -30.40 5.38
N GLY A 249 11.20 -31.06 4.29
CA GLY A 249 12.57 -31.60 4.14
C GLY A 249 13.63 -30.53 3.94
N ILE A 250 14.88 -30.96 3.85
CA ILE A 250 16.07 -30.11 3.73
C ILE A 250 15.98 -29.21 2.50
N VAL A 251 16.33 -27.92 2.67
CA VAL A 251 16.48 -26.96 1.58
C VAL A 251 17.63 -27.39 0.65
N SER A 252 17.44 -27.29 -0.65
CA SER A 252 18.45 -27.66 -1.65
C SER A 252 19.74 -26.88 -1.47
N ARG A 253 20.88 -27.54 -1.75
CA ARG A 253 22.19 -26.89 -1.75
C ARG A 253 22.16 -25.70 -2.75
N ILE A 254 22.63 -24.54 -2.31
CA ILE A 254 22.72 -23.34 -3.14
C ILE A 254 24.11 -23.15 -3.74
N THR A 255 24.18 -22.43 -4.85
CA THR A 255 25.41 -22.05 -5.55
C THR A 255 25.64 -20.54 -5.42
N PRO A 256 26.85 -20.04 -5.77
CA PRO A 256 27.11 -18.60 -5.80
C PRO A 256 26.15 -17.80 -6.68
N ASP A 257 25.52 -18.40 -7.69
CA ASP A 257 24.61 -17.75 -8.63
C ASP A 257 23.13 -17.87 -8.22
N THR A 258 22.77 -18.68 -7.22
CA THR A 258 21.37 -18.93 -6.84
C THR A 258 20.58 -17.64 -6.54
N ALA A 259 21.14 -16.69 -5.79
CA ALA A 259 20.46 -15.41 -5.51
C ALA A 259 20.32 -14.55 -6.77
N PHE A 260 21.30 -14.59 -7.67
CA PHE A 260 21.27 -13.83 -8.93
C PHE A 260 20.24 -14.39 -9.91
N ASP A 261 20.09 -15.72 -9.98
CA ASP A 261 19.02 -16.36 -10.75
C ASP A 261 17.62 -15.93 -10.26
N ILE A 262 17.43 -15.80 -8.93
CA ILE A 262 16.20 -15.29 -8.33
C ILE A 262 15.98 -13.83 -8.68
N ILE A 263 17.01 -13.00 -8.59
CA ILE A 263 16.97 -11.58 -8.95
C ILE A 263 16.59 -11.42 -10.42
N ASP A 264 17.22 -12.16 -11.32
CA ASP A 264 16.94 -12.17 -12.76
C ASP A 264 15.51 -12.62 -13.06
N ALA A 265 15.01 -13.63 -12.33
CA ALA A 265 13.62 -14.09 -12.46
C ALA A 265 12.61 -12.98 -12.04
N GLN A 266 12.91 -12.26 -10.96
CA GLN A 266 12.08 -11.12 -10.50
C GLN A 266 12.12 -9.96 -11.50
N LEU A 267 13.27 -9.61 -12.04
CA LEU A 267 13.40 -8.56 -13.07
C LEU A 267 12.64 -8.93 -14.35
N LYS A 268 12.64 -10.18 -14.76
CA LYS A 268 11.80 -10.68 -15.88
C LYS A 268 10.32 -10.56 -15.56
N ARG A 269 9.91 -10.85 -14.30
CA ARG A 269 8.53 -10.68 -13.84
C ARG A 269 8.11 -9.21 -13.89
N VAL A 270 8.92 -8.30 -13.38
CA VAL A 270 8.69 -6.84 -13.44
C VAL A 270 8.57 -6.37 -14.90
N SER A 271 9.45 -6.83 -15.78
CA SER A 271 9.38 -6.51 -17.21
C SER A 271 8.06 -6.96 -17.86
N LYS A 272 7.53 -8.13 -17.43
CA LYS A 272 6.23 -8.64 -17.90
C LYS A 272 5.07 -7.79 -17.37
N ILE A 273 5.11 -7.32 -16.12
CA ILE A 273 4.11 -6.42 -15.55
C ILE A 273 4.05 -5.12 -16.37
N ILE A 274 5.19 -4.51 -16.62
CA ILE A 274 5.31 -3.29 -17.44
C ILE A 274 4.75 -3.54 -18.86
N ALA A 275 5.12 -4.64 -19.49
CA ALA A 275 4.65 -4.96 -20.84
C ALA A 275 3.12 -5.15 -20.88
N ASN A 276 2.55 -5.86 -19.91
CA ASN A 276 1.11 -6.11 -19.82
C ASN A 276 0.30 -4.82 -19.60
N SER A 277 0.83 -3.87 -18.82
CA SER A 277 0.16 -2.58 -18.59
C SER A 277 0.05 -1.71 -19.85
N GLY A 278 0.90 -1.94 -20.84
CA GLY A 278 0.98 -1.13 -22.06
C GLY A 278 1.55 0.28 -21.86
N LEU A 279 1.93 0.65 -20.64
CA LEU A 279 2.49 1.97 -20.30
C LEU A 279 3.91 2.13 -20.83
N LYS A 280 4.23 3.31 -21.41
CA LYS A 280 5.49 3.53 -22.14
C LYS A 280 6.45 4.49 -21.45
N ASP A 281 5.94 5.36 -20.59
CA ASP A 281 6.74 6.34 -19.86
C ASP A 281 7.09 5.84 -18.46
N ASP A 282 8.16 6.40 -17.88
CA ASP A 282 8.70 5.97 -16.58
C ASP A 282 7.70 6.12 -15.43
N PHE A 283 6.88 7.17 -15.45
CA PHE A 283 5.88 7.41 -14.41
C PHE A 283 4.80 6.32 -14.40
N GLY A 284 4.21 6.07 -15.57
CA GLY A 284 3.21 5.01 -15.71
C GLY A 284 3.78 3.62 -15.39
N GLN A 285 5.01 3.32 -15.83
CA GLN A 285 5.68 2.05 -15.52
C GLN A 285 5.96 1.89 -14.02
N ALA A 286 6.37 2.98 -13.34
CA ALA A 286 6.58 2.97 -11.90
C ALA A 286 5.27 2.65 -11.15
N LEU A 287 4.17 3.30 -11.51
CA LEU A 287 2.86 3.04 -10.93
C LEU A 287 2.36 1.61 -11.19
N ALA A 288 2.61 1.06 -12.39
CA ALA A 288 2.24 -0.33 -12.69
C ALA A 288 3.00 -1.35 -11.83
N VAL A 289 4.28 -1.09 -11.53
CA VAL A 289 5.09 -1.93 -10.62
C VAL A 289 4.66 -1.72 -9.18
N ALA A 290 4.34 -0.50 -8.76
CA ALA A 290 3.78 -0.23 -7.44
C ALA A 290 2.43 -0.93 -7.23
N ALA A 291 1.56 -0.92 -8.25
CA ALA A 291 0.26 -1.62 -8.22
C ALA A 291 0.39 -3.13 -7.94
N ASP A 292 1.44 -3.76 -8.47
CA ASP A 292 1.71 -5.18 -8.25
C ASP A 292 1.96 -5.53 -6.77
N GLN A 293 2.51 -4.60 -6.00
CA GLN A 293 2.86 -4.84 -4.58
C GLN A 293 1.63 -5.14 -3.71
N PHE A 294 0.44 -4.72 -4.12
CA PHE A 294 -0.79 -4.85 -3.34
C PHE A 294 -1.62 -6.08 -3.73
N ILE A 295 -1.36 -6.69 -4.89
CA ILE A 295 -2.09 -7.88 -5.33
C ILE A 295 -1.52 -9.12 -4.64
N THR A 296 -2.38 -9.84 -3.95
CA THR A 296 -2.00 -11.04 -3.19
C THR A 296 -3.08 -12.11 -3.27
N GLN A 297 -2.73 -13.34 -2.91
CA GLN A 297 -3.71 -14.41 -2.78
C GLN A 297 -4.23 -14.48 -1.34
N ARG A 298 -5.51 -14.84 -1.19
CA ARG A 298 -6.11 -15.15 0.10
C ARG A 298 -6.33 -16.66 0.24
N GLU A 299 -5.64 -17.28 1.19
CA GLU A 299 -5.71 -18.72 1.43
C GLU A 299 -7.14 -19.20 1.71
N SER A 300 -7.91 -18.43 2.50
CA SER A 300 -9.27 -18.81 2.91
C SER A 300 -10.28 -18.86 1.75
N THR A 301 -10.02 -18.19 0.63
CA THR A 301 -10.90 -18.16 -0.55
C THR A 301 -10.29 -18.86 -1.75
N GLY A 302 -8.98 -18.99 -1.80
CA GLY A 302 -8.21 -19.46 -2.97
C GLY A 302 -8.15 -18.45 -4.11
N TYR A 303 -8.61 -17.20 -3.89
CA TYR A 303 -8.69 -16.13 -4.90
C TYR A 303 -7.74 -14.98 -4.59
N SER A 304 -7.57 -14.12 -5.59
CA SER A 304 -6.82 -12.88 -5.45
C SER A 304 -7.56 -11.87 -4.57
N THR A 305 -6.80 -11.08 -3.81
CA THR A 305 -7.28 -9.97 -2.99
C THR A 305 -6.29 -8.81 -3.05
N VAL A 306 -6.62 -7.67 -2.44
CA VAL A 306 -5.79 -6.47 -2.39
C VAL A 306 -5.44 -6.15 -0.94
N LEU A 307 -4.14 -6.05 -0.63
CA LEU A 307 -3.69 -5.42 0.62
C LEU A 307 -3.90 -3.91 0.52
N ALA A 308 -4.59 -3.33 1.48
CA ALA A 308 -4.92 -1.91 1.45
C ALA A 308 -3.69 -1.01 1.58
N GLY A 309 -2.68 -1.44 2.33
CA GLY A 309 -1.45 -0.67 2.47
C GLY A 309 -0.33 -1.39 3.23
N LEU A 310 0.89 -1.07 2.83
CA LEU A 310 2.10 -1.53 3.50
C LEU A 310 2.61 -0.44 4.45
N PRO A 311 3.03 -0.82 5.65
CA PRO A 311 3.17 -2.19 6.15
C PRO A 311 1.96 -2.69 6.96
N TRP A 312 0.96 -1.84 7.27
CA TRP A 312 0.01 -2.09 8.35
C TRP A 312 -1.23 -2.88 7.95
N PHE A 313 -1.84 -2.52 6.81
CA PHE A 313 -3.18 -2.98 6.48
C PHE A 313 -3.19 -4.39 5.86
N THR A 314 -4.31 -5.03 6.08
CA THR A 314 -4.72 -6.26 5.40
C THR A 314 -5.63 -5.93 4.23
N ASP A 315 -6.52 -6.83 3.85
CA ASP A 315 -7.48 -6.59 2.79
C ASP A 315 -8.75 -5.91 3.32
N TRP A 316 -9.01 -4.72 2.79
CA TRP A 316 -10.15 -3.89 3.12
C TRP A 316 -11.03 -3.68 1.89
N GLY A 317 -12.37 -3.80 2.08
CA GLY A 317 -13.32 -3.74 0.97
C GLY A 317 -13.39 -2.37 0.31
N ARG A 318 -13.51 -1.30 1.09
CA ARG A 318 -13.49 0.08 0.58
C ARG A 318 -12.27 0.35 -0.26
N ASP A 319 -11.09 0.10 0.32
CA ASP A 319 -9.79 0.34 -0.32
C ASP A 319 -9.63 -0.48 -1.60
N THR A 320 -10.04 -1.76 -1.54
CA THR A 320 -10.01 -2.65 -2.69
C THR A 320 -10.88 -2.12 -3.83
N MET A 321 -12.11 -1.70 -3.56
CA MET A 321 -13.05 -1.25 -4.60
C MET A 321 -12.64 0.09 -5.20
N ILE A 322 -12.10 1.02 -4.42
CA ILE A 322 -11.55 2.29 -4.91
C ILE A 322 -10.31 2.05 -5.77
N ALA A 323 -9.37 1.24 -5.28
CA ALA A 323 -8.13 0.92 -5.97
C ALA A 323 -8.31 0.00 -7.19
N PHE A 324 -9.42 -0.73 -7.28
CA PHE A 324 -9.69 -1.82 -8.20
C PHE A 324 -9.29 -1.53 -9.65
N THR A 325 -9.81 -0.43 -10.20
CA THR A 325 -9.57 -0.08 -11.61
C THR A 325 -8.09 0.14 -11.90
N GLY A 326 -7.41 0.91 -11.06
CA GLY A 326 -5.99 1.23 -11.25
C GLY A 326 -5.09 0.02 -11.06
N LEU A 327 -5.30 -0.75 -9.98
CA LEU A 327 -4.43 -1.87 -9.66
C LEU A 327 -4.60 -3.06 -10.61
N THR A 328 -5.81 -3.29 -11.12
CA THR A 328 -6.12 -4.47 -11.95
C THR A 328 -6.34 -4.13 -13.42
N LEU A 329 -7.35 -3.34 -13.75
CA LEU A 329 -7.77 -3.12 -15.13
C LEU A 329 -6.72 -2.31 -15.92
N CYS A 330 -6.18 -1.24 -15.35
CA CYS A 330 -5.12 -0.43 -15.97
C CYS A 330 -3.79 -1.18 -16.13
N THR A 331 -3.59 -2.29 -15.41
CA THR A 331 -2.39 -3.14 -15.49
C THR A 331 -2.60 -4.43 -16.29
N GLY A 332 -3.81 -4.63 -16.85
CA GLY A 332 -4.16 -5.81 -17.64
C GLY A 332 -4.37 -7.10 -16.82
N ARG A 333 -4.70 -6.97 -15.53
CA ARG A 333 -4.91 -8.08 -14.58
C ARG A 333 -6.39 -8.45 -14.49
N PHE A 334 -6.98 -8.87 -15.60
CA PHE A 334 -8.41 -9.15 -15.68
C PHE A 334 -8.83 -10.40 -14.89
N ASN A 335 -7.95 -11.40 -14.76
CA ASN A 335 -8.23 -12.60 -13.96
C ASN A 335 -8.29 -12.27 -12.47
N GLU A 336 -7.34 -11.49 -11.98
CA GLU A 336 -7.33 -11.01 -10.59
C GLU A 336 -8.53 -10.10 -10.30
N ALA A 337 -8.93 -9.27 -11.26
CA ALA A 337 -10.14 -8.46 -11.17
C ALA A 337 -11.41 -9.34 -11.03
N HIS A 338 -11.54 -10.37 -11.86
CA HIS A 338 -12.62 -11.36 -11.77
C HIS A 338 -12.67 -12.00 -10.38
N ASP A 339 -11.54 -12.51 -9.88
CA ASP A 339 -11.41 -13.17 -8.58
C ASP A 339 -11.82 -12.25 -7.42
N ILE A 340 -11.39 -11.00 -7.47
CA ILE A 340 -11.71 -9.98 -6.46
C ILE A 340 -13.23 -9.75 -6.42
N LEU A 341 -13.85 -9.49 -7.57
CA LEU A 341 -15.30 -9.29 -7.63
C LEU A 341 -16.08 -10.49 -7.09
N LEU A 342 -15.67 -11.70 -7.46
CA LEU A 342 -16.30 -12.94 -7.00
C LEU A 342 -16.12 -13.14 -5.49
N THR A 343 -14.93 -12.83 -4.95
CA THR A 343 -14.67 -12.92 -3.51
C THR A 343 -15.65 -12.05 -2.73
N PHE A 344 -15.77 -10.78 -3.09
CA PHE A 344 -16.63 -9.85 -2.36
C PHE A 344 -18.13 -10.15 -2.55
N ALA A 345 -18.57 -10.64 -3.71
CA ALA A 345 -19.94 -11.13 -3.90
C ALA A 345 -20.29 -12.26 -2.93
N LYS A 346 -19.38 -13.24 -2.77
CA LYS A 346 -19.58 -14.40 -1.87
C LYS A 346 -19.66 -14.01 -0.38
N TYR A 347 -19.08 -12.89 0.00
CA TYR A 347 -19.10 -12.36 1.37
C TYR A 347 -20.13 -11.23 1.56
N CYS A 348 -20.95 -10.92 0.54
CA CYS A 348 -22.08 -9.99 0.72
C CYS A 348 -23.04 -10.55 1.78
N HIS A 349 -23.36 -9.73 2.77
CA HIS A 349 -24.23 -10.13 3.89
C HIS A 349 -25.15 -8.98 4.29
N ASN A 350 -26.45 -9.23 4.32
CA ASN A 350 -27.47 -8.21 4.58
C ASN A 350 -27.32 -6.97 3.66
N GLY A 351 -26.88 -7.16 2.41
CA GLY A 351 -26.62 -6.06 1.47
C GLY A 351 -25.39 -5.24 1.79
N LEU A 352 -24.48 -5.72 2.61
CA LEU A 352 -23.20 -5.07 2.90
C LEU A 352 -22.03 -5.91 2.40
N ILE A 353 -21.07 -5.27 1.77
CA ILE A 353 -19.76 -5.83 1.43
C ILE A 353 -18.84 -5.70 2.65
N PRO A 354 -17.98 -6.69 2.94
CA PRO A 354 -17.03 -6.59 4.06
C PRO A 354 -16.18 -5.32 4.00
N ASN A 355 -16.11 -4.59 5.11
CA ASN A 355 -15.15 -3.49 5.25
C ASN A 355 -13.74 -4.04 5.46
N MET A 356 -13.59 -5.11 6.24
CA MET A 356 -12.29 -5.71 6.55
C MET A 356 -12.41 -7.22 6.77
N PHE A 357 -11.38 -7.96 6.33
CA PHE A 357 -11.16 -9.35 6.69
C PHE A 357 -10.10 -9.42 7.80
N PRO A 358 -10.46 -9.82 9.05
CA PRO A 358 -9.52 -9.85 10.17
C PRO A 358 -8.39 -10.86 10.00
N ASP A 359 -7.22 -10.55 10.55
CA ASP A 359 -5.99 -11.35 10.48
C ASP A 359 -6.11 -12.75 11.11
N ASN A 360 -6.94 -12.89 12.11
CA ASN A 360 -7.00 -14.09 12.96
C ASN A 360 -8.10 -15.10 12.55
N GLY A 361 -8.70 -14.93 11.36
CA GLY A 361 -9.78 -15.80 10.87
C GLY A 361 -11.13 -15.57 11.55
N GLN A 362 -11.32 -14.47 12.24
CA GLN A 362 -12.62 -14.02 12.74
C GLN A 362 -13.56 -13.67 11.56
N LYS A 363 -14.84 -13.45 11.88
CA LYS A 363 -15.83 -13.05 10.87
C LYS A 363 -15.48 -11.69 10.27
N PRO A 364 -15.77 -11.48 8.97
CA PRO A 364 -15.60 -10.17 8.33
C PRO A 364 -16.37 -9.08 9.10
N LEU A 365 -15.84 -7.85 9.05
CA LEU A 365 -16.48 -6.66 9.60
C LEU A 365 -17.25 -5.92 8.50
N TYR A 366 -18.44 -5.43 8.80
CA TYR A 366 -19.36 -4.83 7.82
C TYR A 366 -19.72 -3.36 8.12
N ASN A 367 -19.01 -2.70 9.03
CA ASN A 367 -19.25 -1.32 9.45
C ASN A 367 -18.85 -0.30 8.35
N THR A 368 -19.54 -0.30 7.23
CA THR A 368 -19.27 0.57 6.08
C THR A 368 -20.51 0.77 5.21
N ALA A 369 -20.80 2.01 4.83
CA ALA A 369 -21.86 2.33 3.89
C ALA A 369 -21.33 2.55 2.46
N ASP A 370 -20.07 2.86 2.29
CA ASP A 370 -19.48 3.20 0.99
C ASP A 370 -18.92 1.98 0.24
N ALA A 371 -18.36 0.97 0.92
CA ALA A 371 -17.76 -0.19 0.25
C ALA A 371 -18.76 -0.92 -0.67
N SER A 372 -20.01 -1.11 -0.21
CA SER A 372 -21.08 -1.72 -1.02
C SER A 372 -21.41 -0.90 -2.26
N LEU A 373 -21.38 0.43 -2.15
CA LEU A 373 -21.67 1.33 -3.28
C LEU A 373 -20.48 1.45 -4.24
N TRP A 374 -19.24 1.42 -3.74
CA TRP A 374 -18.02 1.34 -4.56
C TRP A 374 -17.96 0.02 -5.34
N TYR A 375 -18.56 -1.05 -4.84
CA TYR A 375 -18.63 -2.32 -5.56
C TYR A 375 -19.36 -2.20 -6.90
N PHE A 376 -20.46 -1.41 -6.98
CA PHE A 376 -21.11 -1.11 -8.26
C PHE A 376 -20.17 -0.41 -9.25
N TYR A 377 -19.39 0.55 -8.75
CA TYR A 377 -18.40 1.23 -9.58
C TYR A 377 -17.35 0.25 -10.13
N ALA A 378 -16.81 -0.64 -9.27
CA ALA A 378 -15.83 -1.65 -9.68
C ALA A 378 -16.41 -2.60 -10.75
N VAL A 379 -17.64 -3.09 -10.57
CA VAL A 379 -18.34 -3.92 -11.55
C VAL A 379 -18.56 -3.20 -12.87
N TYR A 380 -19.00 -1.95 -12.84
CA TYR A 380 -19.18 -1.13 -14.04
C TYR A 380 -17.85 -0.95 -14.78
N LYS A 381 -16.79 -0.58 -14.07
CA LYS A 381 -15.45 -0.43 -14.67
C LYS A 381 -14.94 -1.74 -15.27
N TYR A 382 -15.11 -2.87 -14.59
CA TYR A 382 -14.76 -4.19 -15.14
C TYR A 382 -15.41 -4.41 -16.51
N LEU A 383 -16.71 -4.21 -16.63
CA LEU A 383 -17.42 -4.36 -17.91
C LEU A 383 -17.00 -3.33 -18.97
N MET A 384 -16.63 -2.10 -18.59
CA MET A 384 -16.15 -1.10 -19.55
C MET A 384 -14.78 -1.45 -20.13
N TYR A 385 -13.97 -2.21 -19.41
CA TYR A 385 -12.65 -2.65 -19.87
C TYR A 385 -12.69 -3.98 -20.64
N THR A 386 -13.53 -4.90 -20.23
CA THR A 386 -13.61 -6.25 -20.79
C THR A 386 -14.69 -6.38 -21.87
N GLY A 387 -15.91 -6.08 -21.56
CA GLY A 387 -17.05 -5.86 -22.47
C GLY A 387 -17.47 -7.01 -23.39
N ASN A 388 -16.96 -8.23 -23.20
CA ASN A 388 -17.35 -9.39 -23.99
C ASN A 388 -18.55 -10.13 -23.37
N SER A 389 -19.15 -11.08 -24.13
CA SER A 389 -20.33 -11.81 -23.70
C SER A 389 -20.11 -12.63 -22.43
N ASP A 390 -18.92 -13.23 -22.28
CA ASP A 390 -18.61 -14.11 -21.17
C ASP A 390 -18.51 -13.32 -19.86
N ASP A 391 -17.99 -12.09 -19.92
CA ASP A 391 -17.93 -11.19 -18.75
C ASP A 391 -19.33 -10.71 -18.34
N TYR A 392 -20.21 -10.39 -19.29
CA TYR A 392 -21.60 -10.09 -18.97
C TYR A 392 -22.33 -11.29 -18.37
N ASP A 393 -22.08 -12.50 -18.88
CA ASP A 393 -22.61 -13.76 -18.34
C ASP A 393 -22.11 -14.00 -16.90
N PHE A 394 -20.81 -13.77 -16.64
CA PHE A 394 -20.23 -13.86 -15.29
C PHE A 394 -20.90 -12.86 -14.35
N ILE A 395 -20.98 -11.60 -14.74
CA ILE A 395 -21.62 -10.58 -13.90
C ILE A 395 -23.07 -10.95 -13.62
N TYR A 396 -23.82 -11.40 -14.62
CA TYR A 396 -25.24 -11.78 -14.45
C TYR A 396 -25.43 -12.92 -13.46
N LYS A 397 -24.60 -13.98 -13.58
CA LYS A 397 -24.76 -15.21 -12.79
C LYS A 397 -24.23 -15.09 -11.37
N GLU A 398 -23.04 -14.50 -11.22
CA GLU A 398 -22.28 -14.55 -9.97
C GLU A 398 -22.33 -13.24 -9.15
N ILE A 399 -22.50 -12.08 -9.80
CA ILE A 399 -22.35 -10.77 -9.16
C ILE A 399 -23.69 -10.05 -9.02
N TYR A 400 -24.51 -10.03 -10.06
CA TYR A 400 -25.77 -9.29 -10.12
C TYR A 400 -26.76 -9.62 -9.01
N PRO A 401 -26.88 -10.88 -8.52
CA PRO A 401 -27.70 -11.20 -7.33
C PRO A 401 -27.28 -10.38 -6.10
N SER A 402 -25.99 -10.24 -5.84
CA SER A 402 -25.48 -9.43 -4.71
C SER A 402 -25.76 -7.94 -4.92
N LEU A 403 -25.65 -7.41 -6.15
CA LEU A 403 -26.01 -6.04 -6.45
C LEU A 403 -27.49 -5.76 -6.16
N LYS A 404 -28.39 -6.66 -6.52
CA LYS A 404 -29.84 -6.56 -6.21
C LYS A 404 -30.09 -6.62 -4.69
N GLU A 405 -29.36 -7.49 -3.96
CA GLU A 405 -29.44 -7.57 -2.50
C GLU A 405 -29.03 -6.23 -1.85
N ILE A 406 -27.92 -5.62 -2.30
CA ILE A 406 -27.43 -4.34 -1.79
C ILE A 406 -28.50 -3.24 -2.02
N ILE A 407 -29.04 -3.10 -3.24
CA ILE A 407 -30.09 -2.11 -3.51
C ILE A 407 -31.30 -2.33 -2.61
N SER A 408 -31.76 -3.58 -2.47
CA SER A 408 -32.89 -3.92 -1.61
C SER A 408 -32.65 -3.55 -0.14
N ALA A 409 -31.45 -3.86 0.38
CA ALA A 409 -31.07 -3.55 1.75
C ALA A 409 -30.99 -2.05 2.01
N TYR A 410 -30.41 -1.29 1.09
CA TYR A 410 -30.34 0.19 1.21
C TYR A 410 -31.70 0.84 1.11
N LYS A 411 -32.62 0.30 0.28
CA LYS A 411 -34.02 0.80 0.19
C LYS A 411 -34.82 0.53 1.47
N ASN A 412 -34.64 -0.64 2.09
CA ASN A 412 -35.50 -1.13 3.18
C ASN A 412 -34.87 -0.96 4.57
N GLY A 413 -33.61 -0.64 4.64
CA GLY A 413 -32.80 -0.56 5.85
C GLY A 413 -31.95 -1.82 6.09
N THR A 414 -30.71 -1.62 6.54
CA THR A 414 -29.77 -2.66 6.92
C THR A 414 -29.01 -2.24 8.19
N ASP A 415 -27.99 -2.99 8.58
CA ASP A 415 -27.18 -2.72 9.76
C ASP A 415 -26.58 -1.31 9.76
N PHE A 416 -26.17 -0.80 10.91
CA PHE A 416 -25.55 0.53 11.10
C PHE A 416 -26.43 1.73 10.69
N SER A 417 -27.76 1.59 10.81
CA SER A 417 -28.71 2.65 10.43
C SER A 417 -28.50 3.16 8.99
N ILE A 418 -28.22 2.24 8.08
CA ILE A 418 -28.09 2.53 6.65
C ILE A 418 -29.45 2.24 5.99
N TYR A 419 -30.12 3.27 5.46
CA TYR A 419 -31.42 3.16 4.80
C TYR A 419 -31.70 4.34 3.89
N MET A 420 -32.56 4.15 2.91
CA MET A 420 -33.13 5.21 2.09
C MET A 420 -34.27 5.90 2.85
N ASP A 421 -34.16 7.21 3.04
CA ASP A 421 -35.17 8.02 3.70
C ASP A 421 -36.31 8.41 2.75
N GLU A 422 -37.34 9.09 3.25
CA GLU A 422 -38.53 9.55 2.48
C GLU A 422 -38.16 10.46 1.29
N ASP A 423 -37.04 11.15 1.37
CA ASP A 423 -36.47 11.99 0.31
C ASP A 423 -35.63 11.25 -0.72
N TYR A 424 -35.59 9.94 -0.66
CA TYR A 424 -34.84 9.02 -1.53
C TYR A 424 -33.31 9.04 -1.34
N LEU A 425 -32.79 9.82 -0.40
CA LEU A 425 -31.37 9.87 -0.05
C LEU A 425 -31.02 8.82 1.00
N ILE A 426 -29.78 8.35 1.00
CA ILE A 426 -29.30 7.40 1.98
C ILE A 426 -28.88 8.11 3.26
N HIS A 427 -29.52 7.71 4.35
CA HIS A 427 -29.06 7.95 5.72
C HIS A 427 -28.06 6.87 6.11
N ALA A 428 -27.00 7.20 6.83
CA ALA A 428 -25.97 6.26 7.27
C ALA A 428 -25.40 6.64 8.65
N GLY A 429 -25.32 5.65 9.55
CA GLY A 429 -24.74 5.77 10.88
C GLY A 429 -25.67 6.34 11.94
N SER A 430 -25.42 5.92 13.17
CA SER A 430 -26.09 6.46 14.38
C SER A 430 -25.19 6.25 15.59
N GLY A 431 -25.37 7.04 16.64
CA GLY A 431 -24.63 6.87 17.91
C GLY A 431 -23.11 6.95 17.73
N LEU A 432 -22.43 5.82 17.88
CA LEU A 432 -20.96 5.72 17.74
C LEU A 432 -20.53 5.02 16.45
N ASP A 433 -21.47 4.73 15.54
CA ASP A 433 -21.13 4.10 14.26
C ASP A 433 -20.25 5.00 13.41
N GLN A 434 -19.26 4.39 12.74
CA GLN A 434 -18.42 5.06 11.75
C GLN A 434 -18.48 4.22 10.47
N VAL A 435 -19.20 4.74 9.46
CA VAL A 435 -19.56 3.98 8.26
C VAL A 435 -19.11 4.63 6.95
N THR A 436 -18.43 5.79 7.05
CA THR A 436 -17.76 6.44 5.90
C THR A 436 -16.26 6.22 5.98
N TRP A 437 -15.51 6.66 4.96
CA TRP A 437 -14.05 6.57 4.99
C TRP A 437 -13.39 7.45 6.07
N MET A 438 -14.11 8.46 6.60
CA MET A 438 -13.67 9.28 7.73
C MET A 438 -14.12 8.63 9.05
N ASP A 439 -13.53 7.49 9.41
CA ASP A 439 -14.06 6.55 10.40
C ASP A 439 -13.27 6.43 11.71
N VAL A 440 -12.43 7.42 12.04
CA VAL A 440 -11.68 7.41 13.31
C VAL A 440 -12.62 7.54 14.52
N ARG A 441 -12.52 6.54 15.38
CA ARG A 441 -13.20 6.48 16.68
C ARG A 441 -12.25 5.93 17.74
N VAL A 442 -12.23 6.59 18.91
CA VAL A 442 -11.44 6.18 20.07
C VAL A 442 -12.37 6.10 21.27
N GLY A 443 -12.74 4.89 21.69
CA GLY A 443 -13.73 4.69 22.74
C GLY A 443 -15.07 5.32 22.40
N ASP A 444 -15.51 6.29 23.19
CA ASP A 444 -16.76 7.04 23.00
C ASP A 444 -16.57 8.36 22.26
N TRP A 445 -15.36 8.64 21.76
CA TRP A 445 -15.05 9.82 20.99
C TRP A 445 -14.96 9.48 19.49
N VAL A 446 -15.75 10.22 18.71
CA VAL A 446 -15.78 10.17 17.24
C VAL A 446 -15.07 11.41 16.72
N ALA A 447 -13.96 11.22 15.99
CA ALA A 447 -13.11 12.33 15.53
C ALA A 447 -13.82 13.20 14.48
N THR A 448 -14.57 12.56 13.59
CA THR A 448 -15.25 13.22 12.47
C THR A 448 -16.68 12.68 12.35
N PRO A 449 -17.63 13.16 13.18
CA PRO A 449 -19.01 12.71 13.11
C PRO A 449 -19.63 13.07 11.75
N ARG A 450 -20.15 12.05 11.02
CA ARG A 450 -20.77 12.23 9.71
C ARG A 450 -22.05 11.39 9.57
N HIS A 451 -22.80 11.27 10.67
CA HIS A 451 -24.12 10.63 10.65
C HIS A 451 -25.14 11.50 9.89
N GLY A 452 -26.14 10.86 9.31
CA GLY A 452 -27.14 11.52 8.48
C GLY A 452 -26.91 11.15 7.00
N LYS A 453 -26.88 12.11 6.11
CA LYS A 453 -26.77 11.89 4.67
C LYS A 453 -25.44 12.45 4.17
N PRO A 454 -24.35 11.65 4.14
CA PRO A 454 -23.04 12.08 3.63
C PRO A 454 -23.08 12.27 2.10
N VAL A 455 -22.37 13.30 1.62
CA VAL A 455 -22.43 13.73 0.21
C VAL A 455 -21.91 12.64 -0.75
N GLU A 456 -20.79 12.01 -0.44
CA GLU A 456 -20.20 10.95 -1.28
C GLU A 456 -21.06 9.69 -1.28
N ILE A 457 -21.66 9.32 -0.16
CA ILE A 457 -22.58 8.17 -0.08
C ILE A 457 -23.76 8.37 -1.01
N ASN A 458 -24.33 9.59 -1.04
CA ASN A 458 -25.46 9.89 -1.89
C ASN A 458 -25.09 10.07 -3.37
N ALA A 459 -23.87 10.52 -3.67
CA ALA A 459 -23.34 10.50 -5.03
C ALA A 459 -23.12 9.06 -5.53
N LEU A 460 -22.57 8.18 -4.70
CA LEU A 460 -22.39 6.76 -5.00
C LEU A 460 -23.73 6.03 -5.13
N TRP A 461 -24.72 6.35 -4.29
CA TRP A 461 -26.08 5.79 -4.37
C TRP A 461 -26.75 6.10 -5.72
N TYR A 462 -26.72 7.36 -6.15
CA TYR A 462 -27.18 7.72 -7.48
C TYR A 462 -26.48 6.94 -8.58
N ASN A 463 -25.15 6.87 -8.48
CA ASN A 463 -24.32 6.13 -9.44
C ASN A 463 -24.68 4.62 -9.47
N ALA A 464 -24.90 4.00 -8.28
CA ALA A 464 -25.32 2.59 -8.19
C ALA A 464 -26.66 2.35 -8.87
N LEU A 465 -27.65 3.24 -8.71
CA LEU A 465 -28.95 3.14 -9.38
C LEU A 465 -28.82 3.26 -10.89
N CYS A 466 -28.01 4.17 -11.41
CA CYS A 466 -27.76 4.31 -12.85
C CYS A 466 -27.04 3.08 -13.42
N ILE A 467 -26.12 2.47 -12.67
CA ILE A 467 -25.46 1.22 -13.06
C ILE A 467 -26.47 0.07 -13.09
N MET A 468 -27.36 0.00 -12.12
CA MET A 468 -28.41 -1.03 -12.12
C MET A 468 -29.40 -0.85 -13.26
N ASP A 469 -29.76 0.37 -13.63
CA ASP A 469 -30.57 0.66 -14.82
C ASP A 469 -29.85 0.17 -16.10
N PHE A 470 -28.56 0.47 -16.22
CA PHE A 470 -27.73 -0.01 -17.32
C PHE A 470 -27.67 -1.55 -17.39
N LEU A 471 -27.42 -2.23 -16.25
CA LEU A 471 -27.31 -3.68 -16.18
C LEU A 471 -28.65 -4.37 -16.43
N SER A 472 -29.75 -3.89 -15.84
CA SER A 472 -31.09 -4.45 -16.03
C SER A 472 -31.50 -4.41 -17.49
N ALA A 473 -31.24 -3.30 -18.18
CA ALA A 473 -31.47 -3.19 -19.62
C ALA A 473 -30.63 -4.17 -20.44
N LYS A 474 -29.36 -4.39 -20.06
CA LYS A 474 -28.47 -5.38 -20.71
C LYS A 474 -28.94 -6.82 -20.52
N PHE A 475 -29.50 -7.13 -19.36
CA PHE A 475 -29.98 -8.47 -19.00
C PHE A 475 -31.44 -8.70 -19.35
N GLY A 476 -32.13 -7.74 -19.98
CA GLY A 476 -33.51 -7.87 -20.43
C GLY A 476 -34.55 -7.80 -19.31
N GLU A 477 -34.18 -7.25 -18.14
CA GLU A 477 -35.09 -7.00 -17.03
C GLU A 477 -35.76 -5.62 -17.24
N ASN A 478 -36.97 -5.59 -17.80
CA ASN A 478 -37.64 -4.35 -18.21
C ASN A 478 -38.57 -3.76 -17.14
N ASP A 479 -38.81 -4.48 -16.05
CA ASP A 479 -39.76 -4.04 -14.99
C ASP A 479 -39.00 -3.62 -13.73
N THR A 480 -38.13 -2.61 -13.90
CA THR A 480 -37.32 -2.05 -12.80
C THR A 480 -37.63 -0.58 -12.60
N ASP A 481 -37.53 -0.13 -11.35
CA ASP A 481 -37.77 1.29 -10.96
C ASP A 481 -36.46 2.10 -10.85
N TYR A 482 -35.30 1.55 -11.22
CA TYR A 482 -33.99 2.16 -10.99
C TYR A 482 -33.85 3.55 -11.62
N LYS A 483 -34.30 3.71 -12.88
CA LYS A 483 -34.28 5.01 -13.56
C LYS A 483 -35.15 6.05 -12.86
N VAL A 484 -36.39 5.66 -12.52
CA VAL A 484 -37.32 6.57 -11.83
C VAL A 484 -36.77 6.96 -10.47
N LEU A 485 -36.20 6.02 -9.76
CA LEU A 485 -35.59 6.27 -8.44
C LEU A 485 -34.36 7.18 -8.55
N SER A 486 -33.49 6.96 -9.53
CA SER A 486 -32.32 7.84 -9.74
C SER A 486 -32.70 9.29 -10.02
N GLU A 487 -33.78 9.54 -10.79
CA GLU A 487 -34.27 10.90 -11.04
C GLU A 487 -34.79 11.58 -9.77
N LYS A 488 -35.44 10.82 -8.87
CA LYS A 488 -35.88 11.33 -7.56
C LYS A 488 -34.69 11.66 -6.67
N VAL A 489 -33.69 10.74 -6.60
CA VAL A 489 -32.42 10.97 -5.87
C VAL A 489 -31.74 12.25 -6.39
N ARG A 490 -31.61 12.40 -7.72
CA ARG A 490 -31.03 13.60 -8.34
C ARG A 490 -31.71 14.89 -7.88
N SER A 491 -33.05 14.91 -7.92
CA SER A 491 -33.83 16.10 -7.53
C SER A 491 -33.60 16.45 -6.06
N SER A 492 -33.66 15.46 -5.18
CA SER A 492 -33.41 15.63 -3.74
C SER A 492 -31.98 16.05 -3.43
N PHE A 493 -31.02 15.44 -4.13
CA PHE A 493 -29.60 15.74 -3.94
C PHE A 493 -29.29 17.20 -4.26
N ILE A 494 -29.72 17.70 -5.42
CA ILE A 494 -29.49 19.11 -5.82
C ILE A 494 -30.16 20.06 -4.83
N ALA A 495 -31.40 19.75 -4.44
CA ALA A 495 -32.19 20.65 -3.56
C ALA A 495 -31.60 20.76 -2.14
N LYS A 496 -30.97 19.68 -1.63
CA LYS A 496 -30.48 19.61 -0.25
C LYS A 496 -28.99 19.87 -0.10
N PHE A 497 -28.17 19.41 -1.04
CA PHE A 497 -26.69 19.48 -0.90
C PHE A 497 -26.09 20.77 -1.47
N TRP A 498 -26.75 21.44 -2.44
CA TRP A 498 -26.17 22.64 -3.00
C TRP A 498 -26.19 23.83 -2.02
N ASN A 499 -24.98 24.32 -1.68
CA ASN A 499 -24.78 25.51 -0.87
C ASN A 499 -24.44 26.72 -1.79
N PRO A 500 -25.41 27.57 -2.15
CA PRO A 500 -25.16 28.68 -3.07
C PRO A 500 -24.22 29.75 -2.48
N ASN A 501 -24.10 29.84 -1.15
CA ASN A 501 -23.25 30.83 -0.50
C ASN A 501 -21.75 30.43 -0.59
N ALA A 502 -21.45 29.14 -0.51
CA ALA A 502 -20.11 28.62 -0.63
C ALA A 502 -19.71 28.21 -2.08
N GLY A 503 -20.74 28.10 -2.97
CA GLY A 503 -20.54 27.61 -4.34
C GLY A 503 -20.08 26.16 -4.42
N CYS A 504 -20.43 25.34 -3.44
CA CYS A 504 -20.07 23.94 -3.33
C CYS A 504 -21.17 23.15 -2.61
N LEU A 505 -20.90 21.88 -2.26
CA LEU A 505 -21.89 21.04 -1.58
C LEU A 505 -21.64 21.03 -0.06
N TYR A 506 -22.71 20.90 0.72
CA TYR A 506 -22.64 20.52 2.13
C TYR A 506 -22.01 19.11 2.24
N ASP A 507 -21.19 18.89 3.26
CA ASP A 507 -20.54 17.58 3.48
C ASP A 507 -21.52 16.51 3.97
N VAL A 508 -22.41 16.89 4.90
CA VAL A 508 -23.51 16.05 5.41
C VAL A 508 -24.78 16.89 5.47
N VAL A 509 -25.90 16.32 5.07
CA VAL A 509 -27.22 16.93 5.31
C VAL A 509 -28.02 16.06 6.26
N ASP A 510 -28.55 16.71 7.29
CA ASP A 510 -29.46 16.16 8.27
C ASP A 510 -30.35 17.33 8.80
N GLU A 511 -30.71 17.35 10.09
CA GLU A 511 -31.46 18.47 10.69
C GLU A 511 -30.71 19.80 10.50
N THR A 512 -29.39 19.81 10.66
CA THR A 512 -28.52 20.96 10.38
C THR A 512 -27.47 20.55 9.36
N PRO A 513 -27.42 21.14 8.16
CA PRO A 513 -26.39 20.83 7.17
C PRO A 513 -24.99 21.22 7.65
N ASP A 514 -24.02 20.34 7.42
CA ASP A 514 -22.60 20.57 7.68
C ASP A 514 -21.97 21.31 6.48
N ASP A 515 -21.58 22.56 6.68
CA ASP A 515 -20.98 23.42 5.65
C ASP A 515 -19.45 23.34 5.61
N SER A 516 -18.84 22.40 6.32
CA SER A 516 -17.40 22.13 6.27
C SER A 516 -16.95 21.84 4.84
N ILE A 517 -15.92 22.55 4.36
CA ILE A 517 -15.36 22.28 3.05
C ILE A 517 -14.43 21.06 3.17
N ARG A 518 -14.92 19.93 2.67
CA ARG A 518 -14.24 18.62 2.64
C ARG A 518 -14.14 18.09 1.21
N PRO A 519 -13.22 17.17 0.92
CA PRO A 519 -12.98 16.67 -0.43
C PRO A 519 -14.08 15.73 -0.97
N ASN A 520 -14.95 15.22 -0.10
CA ASN A 520 -15.96 14.19 -0.41
C ASN A 520 -16.89 14.57 -1.57
N GLN A 521 -17.20 15.85 -1.70
CA GLN A 521 -18.04 16.41 -2.76
C GLN A 521 -17.47 16.18 -4.18
N ILE A 522 -16.16 15.87 -4.31
CA ILE A 522 -15.55 15.66 -5.62
C ILE A 522 -16.16 14.45 -6.36
N TYR A 523 -16.68 13.47 -5.61
CA TYR A 523 -17.31 12.28 -6.18
C TYR A 523 -18.65 12.58 -6.85
N ALA A 524 -19.35 13.66 -6.46
CA ALA A 524 -20.53 14.13 -7.19
C ALA A 524 -20.22 14.63 -8.61
N VAL A 525 -18.92 14.88 -8.92
CA VAL A 525 -18.45 15.34 -10.22
C VAL A 525 -17.69 14.27 -10.99
N SER A 526 -16.90 13.42 -10.29
CA SER A 526 -15.95 12.48 -10.92
C SER A 526 -16.53 11.10 -11.25
N LEU A 527 -17.62 10.69 -10.61
CA LEU A 527 -18.25 9.40 -10.88
C LEU A 527 -18.82 9.32 -12.31
N PRO A 528 -18.98 8.11 -12.91
CA PRO A 528 -19.45 7.92 -14.28
C PRO A 528 -20.82 8.58 -14.58
N PHE A 529 -21.72 8.55 -13.61
CA PHE A 529 -23.04 9.17 -13.70
C PHE A 529 -23.13 10.29 -12.67
N THR A 530 -23.41 11.53 -13.12
CA THR A 530 -23.42 12.72 -12.27
C THR A 530 -24.76 13.44 -12.34
N MET A 531 -25.07 14.18 -11.28
CA MET A 531 -26.38 14.80 -11.07
C MET A 531 -26.41 16.30 -11.36
N LEU A 532 -25.28 16.96 -11.26
CA LEU A 532 -25.12 18.40 -11.27
C LEU A 532 -25.01 18.95 -12.70
N ASP A 533 -25.32 20.22 -12.87
CA ASP A 533 -25.00 20.93 -14.11
C ASP A 533 -23.52 21.34 -14.16
N HIS A 534 -23.06 21.73 -15.36
CA HIS A 534 -21.65 22.05 -15.61
C HIS A 534 -21.13 23.21 -14.74
N ASP A 535 -21.95 24.23 -14.48
CA ASP A 535 -21.52 25.40 -13.70
C ASP A 535 -21.33 25.03 -12.23
N MET A 536 -22.22 24.21 -11.67
CA MET A 536 -22.10 23.65 -10.32
C MET A 536 -20.85 22.75 -10.22
N GLU A 537 -20.66 21.83 -11.18
CA GLU A 537 -19.49 20.95 -11.21
C GLU A 537 -18.18 21.76 -11.25
N LYS A 538 -18.13 22.80 -12.09
CA LYS A 538 -16.96 23.67 -12.21
C LYS A 538 -16.69 24.47 -10.94
N SER A 539 -17.73 24.95 -10.29
CA SER A 539 -17.62 25.67 -9.01
C SER A 539 -17.03 24.76 -7.93
N ILE A 540 -17.55 23.53 -7.77
CA ILE A 540 -17.04 22.53 -6.83
C ILE A 540 -15.55 22.26 -7.07
N VAL A 541 -15.15 21.97 -8.31
CA VAL A 541 -13.75 21.70 -8.66
C VAL A 541 -12.85 22.88 -8.31
N ASN A 542 -13.28 24.11 -8.54
CA ASN A 542 -12.54 25.32 -8.17
C ASN A 542 -12.38 25.47 -6.65
N VAL A 543 -13.44 25.21 -5.87
CA VAL A 543 -13.37 25.25 -4.40
C VAL A 543 -12.41 24.19 -3.89
N VAL A 544 -12.53 22.94 -4.33
CA VAL A 544 -11.63 21.84 -3.94
C VAL A 544 -10.18 22.15 -4.31
N LYS A 545 -9.94 22.65 -5.54
CA LYS A 545 -8.59 23.02 -5.99
C LYS A 545 -7.97 24.10 -5.10
N ASN A 546 -8.72 25.16 -4.80
CA ASN A 546 -8.16 26.32 -4.11
C ASN A 546 -7.99 26.10 -2.60
N LYS A 547 -8.85 25.29 -1.97
CA LYS A 547 -8.89 25.10 -0.52
C LYS A 547 -8.17 23.81 -0.08
N LEU A 548 -8.24 22.74 -0.87
CA LEU A 548 -7.87 21.41 -0.41
C LEU A 548 -6.66 20.80 -1.12
N TYR A 549 -6.38 21.17 -2.36
CA TYR A 549 -5.26 20.56 -3.12
C TYR A 549 -3.88 21.03 -2.59
N VAL A 550 -2.96 20.05 -2.35
CA VAL A 550 -1.61 20.28 -1.83
C VAL A 550 -0.51 19.56 -2.64
N GLY A 551 -0.80 19.21 -3.87
CA GLY A 551 0.15 18.51 -4.75
C GLY A 551 0.03 16.99 -4.69
N CYS A 552 0.33 16.36 -3.55
CA CYS A 552 0.27 14.90 -3.40
C CYS A 552 -1.08 14.36 -2.88
N GLY A 553 -2.04 15.23 -2.63
CA GLY A 553 -3.35 14.85 -2.10
C GLY A 553 -4.32 16.02 -1.98
N LEU A 554 -5.52 15.72 -1.47
CA LEU A 554 -6.49 16.71 -1.02
C LEU A 554 -6.59 16.69 0.49
N ARG A 555 -6.53 17.87 1.12
CA ARG A 555 -6.82 18.02 2.57
C ARG A 555 -8.18 17.47 2.89
N SER A 556 -8.30 16.78 4.01
CA SER A 556 -9.58 16.26 4.52
C SER A 556 -10.48 17.34 5.09
N LEU A 557 -9.94 18.55 5.36
CA LEU A 557 -10.66 19.70 5.89
C LEU A 557 -9.99 21.00 5.43
N ASP A 558 -10.81 22.05 5.17
CA ASP A 558 -10.32 23.39 4.86
C ASP A 558 -9.42 23.94 5.98
N PRO A 559 -8.26 24.53 5.66
CA PRO A 559 -7.36 25.15 6.65
C PRO A 559 -7.98 26.27 7.51
N GLU A 560 -9.06 26.90 7.02
CA GLU A 560 -9.75 27.95 7.77
C GLU A 560 -10.76 27.41 8.80
N HIS A 561 -11.01 26.08 8.81
CA HIS A 561 -11.93 25.47 9.75
C HIS A 561 -11.34 25.41 11.16
N LYS A 562 -12.15 25.65 12.20
CA LYS A 562 -11.73 25.67 13.61
C LYS A 562 -11.09 24.36 14.11
N ASP A 563 -11.49 23.23 13.53
CA ASP A 563 -11.02 21.89 13.90
C ASP A 563 -9.88 21.38 12.96
N TYR A 564 -9.21 22.28 12.25
CA TYR A 564 -8.12 21.94 11.36
C TYR A 564 -6.87 21.47 12.12
N HIS A 565 -6.43 20.24 11.87
CA HIS A 565 -5.23 19.60 12.46
C HIS A 565 -4.37 19.00 11.36
N PRO A 566 -3.41 19.74 10.79
CA PRO A 566 -2.74 19.35 9.55
C PRO A 566 -1.60 18.33 9.72
N ILE A 567 -1.06 18.12 10.92
CA ILE A 567 0.19 17.37 11.14
C ILE A 567 -0.09 16.02 11.81
N TYR A 568 0.28 14.93 11.13
CA TYR A 568 0.09 13.56 11.61
C TYR A 568 1.39 13.01 12.23
N ILE A 569 1.63 13.31 13.54
CA ILE A 569 2.82 12.86 14.28
C ILE A 569 2.53 12.84 15.79
N GLY A 570 3.34 12.07 16.54
CA GLY A 570 3.25 11.98 17.99
C GLY A 570 2.32 10.85 18.46
N SER A 571 1.75 11.00 19.66
CA SER A 571 0.89 9.97 20.27
C SER A 571 -0.31 9.60 19.39
N LEU A 572 -0.84 8.41 19.61
CA LEU A 572 -2.01 7.92 18.87
C LEU A 572 -3.16 8.93 18.89
N SER A 573 -3.47 9.50 20.04
CA SER A 573 -4.54 10.50 20.16
C SER A 573 -4.30 11.76 19.31
N LYS A 574 -3.07 12.24 19.19
CA LYS A 574 -2.73 13.39 18.32
C LYS A 574 -2.91 13.01 16.85
N ARG A 575 -2.47 11.81 16.48
CA ARG A 575 -2.59 11.30 15.12
C ARG A 575 -4.06 11.08 14.73
N ASP A 576 -4.87 10.51 15.62
CA ASP A 576 -6.29 10.28 15.41
C ASP A 576 -7.06 11.60 15.22
N HIS A 577 -6.69 12.65 15.94
CA HIS A 577 -7.25 14.00 15.74
C HIS A 577 -6.94 14.57 14.35
N ALA A 578 -5.75 14.32 13.81
CA ALA A 578 -5.32 14.87 12.53
C ALA A 578 -5.85 14.06 11.33
N TYR A 579 -6.12 12.76 11.49
CA TYR A 579 -6.26 11.80 10.41
C TYR A 579 -7.32 12.19 9.37
N HIS A 580 -8.48 12.71 9.81
CA HIS A 580 -9.54 13.19 8.93
C HIS A 580 -9.89 14.67 9.15
N GLN A 581 -9.01 15.43 9.83
CA GLN A 581 -9.25 16.82 10.21
C GLN A 581 -8.16 17.77 9.69
N GLY A 582 -7.57 17.47 8.55
CA GLY A 582 -6.59 18.38 7.94
C GLY A 582 -5.48 17.70 7.15
N THR A 583 -5.13 16.45 7.44
CA THR A 583 -4.21 15.67 6.60
C THR A 583 -4.70 15.58 5.17
N ALA A 584 -3.77 15.53 4.21
CA ALA A 584 -4.10 15.35 2.80
C ALA A 584 -4.03 13.88 2.41
N TRP A 585 -4.97 13.43 1.60
CA TRP A 585 -5.13 12.04 1.20
C TRP A 585 -4.84 11.83 -0.28
N GLY A 586 -3.91 10.89 -0.56
CA GLY A 586 -3.41 10.65 -1.92
C GLY A 586 -4.47 10.08 -2.87
N PHE A 587 -5.35 9.18 -2.40
CA PHE A 587 -6.36 8.54 -3.25
C PHE A 587 -7.37 9.52 -3.86
N LEU A 588 -7.66 10.61 -3.18
CA LEU A 588 -8.61 11.63 -3.64
C LEU A 588 -8.14 12.36 -4.91
N LEU A 589 -6.83 12.28 -5.22
CA LEU A 589 -6.30 12.84 -6.48
C LEU A 589 -6.94 12.20 -7.70
N GLY A 590 -7.25 10.91 -7.68
CA GLY A 590 -7.90 10.24 -8.81
C GLY A 590 -9.21 10.91 -9.18
N GLY A 591 -10.14 11.02 -8.20
CA GLY A 591 -11.41 11.72 -8.39
C GLY A 591 -11.25 13.19 -8.77
N PHE A 592 -10.30 13.88 -8.13
CA PHE A 592 -10.04 15.31 -8.43
C PHE A 592 -9.52 15.52 -9.87
N ILE A 593 -8.58 14.72 -10.34
CA ILE A 593 -8.05 14.83 -11.72
C ILE A 593 -9.13 14.51 -12.74
N THR A 594 -9.93 13.46 -12.52
CA THR A 594 -11.07 13.13 -13.39
C THR A 594 -12.05 14.30 -13.49
N ALA A 595 -12.46 14.86 -12.34
CA ALA A 595 -13.35 16.01 -12.28
C ALA A 595 -12.73 17.26 -12.94
N TYR A 596 -11.44 17.52 -12.70
CA TYR A 596 -10.72 18.64 -13.29
C TYR A 596 -10.69 18.57 -14.82
N VAL A 597 -10.35 17.41 -15.39
CA VAL A 597 -10.33 17.20 -16.86
C VAL A 597 -11.73 17.36 -17.43
N LYS A 598 -12.75 16.78 -16.75
CA LYS A 598 -14.15 16.87 -17.16
C LYS A 598 -14.63 18.31 -17.30
N VAL A 599 -14.50 19.14 -16.25
CA VAL A 599 -15.03 20.50 -16.25
C VAL A 599 -14.21 21.49 -17.08
N ASN A 600 -13.00 21.13 -17.50
CA ASN A 600 -12.13 21.96 -18.36
C ASN A 600 -12.12 21.51 -19.84
N GLY A 601 -13.09 20.68 -20.26
CA GLY A 601 -13.39 20.39 -21.65
C GLY A 601 -12.96 19.01 -22.15
N SER A 602 -12.38 18.15 -21.32
CA SER A 602 -11.94 16.78 -21.68
C SER A 602 -11.11 16.75 -22.98
N ASP A 603 -10.15 17.64 -23.07
CA ASP A 603 -9.28 17.81 -24.24
C ASP A 603 -7.79 17.72 -23.85
N LYS A 604 -6.92 17.84 -24.85
CA LYS A 604 -5.46 17.81 -24.65
C LYS A 604 -4.97 18.89 -23.69
N LYS A 605 -5.56 20.09 -23.72
CA LYS A 605 -5.16 21.20 -22.84
C LYS A 605 -5.47 20.86 -21.38
N ALA A 606 -6.68 20.39 -21.11
CA ALA A 606 -7.10 19.97 -19.79
C ALA A 606 -6.23 18.82 -19.25
N ALA A 607 -5.90 17.83 -20.10
CA ALA A 607 -5.01 16.72 -19.77
C ALA A 607 -3.56 17.17 -19.49
N ASP A 608 -3.02 18.10 -20.28
CA ASP A 608 -1.68 18.66 -20.03
C ASP A 608 -1.61 19.48 -18.73
N GLU A 609 -2.67 20.18 -18.38
CA GLU A 609 -2.78 20.90 -17.10
C GLU A 609 -2.94 19.91 -15.93
N ALA A 610 -3.76 18.87 -16.08
CA ALA A 610 -3.93 17.81 -15.08
C ALA A 610 -2.60 17.06 -14.82
N LEU A 611 -1.80 16.82 -15.85
CA LEU A 611 -0.47 16.22 -15.70
C LEU A 611 0.45 17.07 -14.82
N LYS A 612 0.39 18.40 -14.93
CA LYS A 612 1.17 19.29 -14.05
C LYS A 612 0.73 19.20 -12.60
N LEU A 613 -0.57 18.93 -12.35
CA LEU A 613 -1.07 18.69 -11.01
C LEU A 613 -0.56 17.36 -10.41
N LEU A 614 -0.06 16.44 -11.23
CA LEU A 614 0.55 15.18 -10.77
C LEU A 614 2.09 15.25 -10.66
N GLU A 615 2.75 16.37 -11.05
CA GLU A 615 4.21 16.49 -10.91
C GLU A 615 4.71 16.29 -9.46
N PRO A 616 4.05 16.83 -8.41
CA PRO A 616 4.47 16.57 -7.03
C PRO A 616 4.43 15.08 -6.65
N VAL A 617 3.51 14.30 -7.24
CA VAL A 617 3.45 12.84 -7.02
C VAL A 617 4.65 12.15 -7.68
N LYS A 618 5.10 12.61 -8.85
CA LYS A 618 6.30 12.05 -9.48
C LYS A 618 7.55 12.27 -8.64
N ASP A 619 7.68 13.47 -8.06
CA ASP A 619 8.78 13.77 -7.13
C ASP A 619 8.69 12.90 -5.87
N HIS A 620 7.47 12.68 -5.35
CA HIS A 620 7.21 11.86 -4.18
C HIS A 620 7.67 10.40 -4.35
N LEU A 621 7.66 9.84 -5.57
CA LEU A 621 8.17 8.49 -5.83
C LEU A 621 9.66 8.29 -5.48
N TYR A 622 10.41 9.36 -5.25
CA TYR A 622 11.81 9.34 -4.80
C TYR A 622 11.95 9.58 -3.28
N HIS A 623 10.84 9.74 -2.57
CA HIS A 623 10.78 10.01 -1.14
C HIS A 623 9.91 8.96 -0.41
N ASN A 624 9.97 8.94 0.91
CA ASN A 624 9.24 7.96 1.73
C ASN A 624 9.44 6.52 1.20
N CYS A 625 8.44 5.89 0.61
CA CYS A 625 8.61 4.58 -0.04
C CYS A 625 8.94 4.76 -1.53
N ILE A 626 10.17 4.42 -1.91
CA ILE A 626 10.68 4.58 -3.28
C ILE A 626 9.78 3.81 -4.26
N GLY A 627 9.29 4.53 -5.27
CA GLY A 627 8.42 3.99 -6.32
C GLY A 627 6.97 3.79 -5.92
N SER A 628 6.54 4.20 -4.72
CA SER A 628 5.16 4.08 -4.24
C SER A 628 4.61 5.42 -3.73
N ILE A 629 3.34 5.44 -3.33
CA ILE A 629 2.64 6.65 -2.84
C ILE A 629 2.12 6.39 -1.44
N CYS A 630 2.41 7.31 -0.51
CA CYS A 630 1.92 7.26 0.86
C CYS A 630 0.39 7.33 0.92
N GLU A 631 -0.16 6.88 2.03
CA GLU A 631 -1.57 6.98 2.38
C GLU A 631 -2.01 8.43 2.51
N ILE A 632 -1.33 9.16 3.38
CA ILE A 632 -1.62 10.54 3.73
C ILE A 632 -0.36 11.39 3.70
N PHE A 633 -0.57 12.70 3.72
CA PHE A 633 0.46 13.72 3.82
C PHE A 633 0.06 14.75 4.87
N ASP A 634 1.05 15.39 5.51
CA ASP A 634 0.76 16.54 6.36
C ASP A 634 0.02 17.61 5.54
N GLY A 635 -1.05 18.18 6.08
CA GLY A 635 -1.87 19.18 5.38
C GLY A 635 -1.14 20.50 5.16
N ASP A 636 -0.13 20.81 5.98
CA ASP A 636 0.72 21.98 5.86
C ASP A 636 2.09 21.64 5.28
N SER A 637 2.72 22.65 4.65
CA SER A 637 4.06 22.53 4.09
C SER A 637 5.08 22.09 5.16
N PRO A 638 6.01 21.17 4.84
CA PRO A 638 6.38 20.69 3.51
C PRO A 638 5.57 19.50 2.98
N HIS A 639 4.42 19.16 3.56
CA HIS A 639 3.55 18.05 3.16
C HIS A 639 4.24 16.68 3.22
N ASN A 640 4.87 16.38 4.36
CA ASN A 640 5.56 15.11 4.57
C ASN A 640 4.60 13.92 4.42
N GLY A 641 5.05 12.87 3.75
CA GLY A 641 4.30 11.60 3.67
C GLY A 641 4.18 10.94 5.04
N ARG A 642 2.98 10.45 5.35
CA ARG A 642 2.61 9.83 6.63
C ARG A 642 1.74 8.59 6.39
N GLY A 643 1.29 7.99 7.49
CA GLY A 643 0.45 6.81 7.43
C GLY A 643 1.22 5.59 6.90
N CYS A 644 0.54 4.72 6.17
CA CYS A 644 1.21 3.68 5.38
C CYS A 644 2.11 4.31 4.34
N TYR A 645 3.36 3.84 4.25
CA TYR A 645 4.32 4.39 3.30
C TYR A 645 4.02 4.00 1.83
N ALA A 646 3.21 2.96 1.63
CA ALA A 646 2.73 2.51 0.32
C ALA A 646 1.25 2.12 0.44
N GLN A 647 0.37 2.84 -0.26
CA GLN A 647 -1.08 2.66 -0.11
C GLN A 647 -1.73 2.30 -1.44
N ALA A 648 -2.53 1.23 -1.42
CA ALA A 648 -3.18 0.65 -2.60
C ALA A 648 -4.08 1.66 -3.33
N TRP A 649 -4.97 2.34 -2.62
CA TRP A 649 -5.88 3.31 -3.25
C TRP A 649 -5.17 4.57 -3.74
N SER A 650 -4.07 5.01 -3.08
CA SER A 650 -3.28 6.15 -3.59
C SER A 650 -2.62 5.81 -4.92
N VAL A 651 -1.95 4.65 -5.01
CA VAL A 651 -1.35 4.17 -6.26
C VAL A 651 -2.42 3.87 -7.30
N GLY A 652 -3.50 3.17 -6.91
CA GLY A 652 -4.58 2.77 -7.80
C GLY A 652 -5.28 3.96 -8.45
N GLU A 653 -5.67 4.96 -7.67
CA GLU A 653 -6.41 6.12 -8.17
C GLU A 653 -5.53 7.07 -9.01
N VAL A 654 -4.26 7.26 -8.62
CA VAL A 654 -3.31 8.02 -9.45
C VAL A 654 -3.04 7.30 -10.78
N LEU A 655 -2.85 5.98 -10.77
CA LEU A 655 -2.68 5.20 -12.00
C LEU A 655 -3.95 5.24 -12.87
N ARG A 656 -5.14 5.10 -12.28
CA ARG A 656 -6.41 5.16 -13.00
C ARG A 656 -6.59 6.51 -13.71
N CYS A 657 -6.50 7.61 -13.00
CA CYS A 657 -6.70 8.93 -13.62
C CYS A 657 -5.60 9.25 -14.65
N TYR A 658 -4.36 8.81 -14.42
CA TYR A 658 -3.32 8.94 -15.42
C TYR A 658 -3.65 8.16 -16.69
N PHE A 659 -4.12 6.92 -16.56
CA PHE A 659 -4.47 6.03 -17.67
C PHE A 659 -5.73 6.48 -18.42
N GLU A 660 -6.79 6.85 -17.69
CA GLU A 660 -8.10 7.16 -18.28
C GLU A 660 -8.23 8.62 -18.73
N ASP A 661 -7.69 9.58 -17.96
CA ASP A 661 -7.97 10.99 -18.14
C ASP A 661 -6.83 11.77 -18.80
N ILE A 662 -5.59 11.24 -18.80
CA ILE A 662 -4.42 11.94 -19.34
C ILE A 662 -3.86 11.25 -20.59
N LEU A 663 -3.54 9.97 -20.54
CA LEU A 663 -2.91 9.25 -21.65
C LEU A 663 -3.68 9.26 -22.97
N PRO A 664 -5.04 9.14 -23.00
CA PRO A 664 -5.79 9.12 -24.25
C PRO A 664 -5.62 10.41 -25.09
N PHE A 665 -5.34 11.52 -24.42
CA PHE A 665 -5.13 12.82 -25.07
C PHE A 665 -3.68 13.06 -25.50
N LYS A 666 -2.71 12.36 -24.89
CA LYS A 666 -1.30 12.40 -25.30
C LYS A 666 -1.04 11.62 -26.60
N THR A 667 -1.68 10.47 -26.76
CA THR A 667 -1.47 9.57 -27.90
C THR A 667 -2.18 10.02 -29.19
N ARG A 668 -3.18 10.91 -29.10
CA ARG A 668 -3.93 11.44 -30.25
C ARG A 668 -3.24 12.60 -30.98
N ALA A 669 -2.02 12.99 -30.57
CA ALA A 669 -1.26 14.09 -31.17
C ALA A 669 -0.33 13.62 -32.32
N LYS A 670 -0.84 12.79 -33.27
CA LYS A 670 -0.19 12.46 -34.53
C LYS A 670 -1.16 12.68 -35.69
#